data_79345aefc9a0cf51a32614e7f0cdb189
#
_entry.id   79345aefc9a0cf51a32614e7f0cdb189
#
_cell.length_a   1.000
_cell.length_b   1.000
_cell.length_c   1.000
_cell.angle_alpha   90.00
_cell.angle_beta   90.00
_cell.angle_gamma   90.00
#
_symmetry.space_group_name_H-M   'P 1'
#
loop_
_entity.id
_entity.type
_entity.pdbx_description
1 polymer ?
#
loop_
_entity_poly.entity_id
_entity_poly.type
_entity_poly.pdbx_seq_one_letter_code
_entity_poly.pdbx_strand_id
1 'polypeptide(L)'
;MKNKFKALFILPCILALSSCMNTSASNSSSIPDIEYNFVDVFLFMGDGNMSGLGEASDALICKNNHGYEYKASNNSLSEISEPFGLKENNANLDDYSNKTGGMVSSFVEGYYEETNVPVVAISASVTNSSIEDWKVGSNYFIEAKTRLSSCLDYLATRDSFIARNVNIVWCQGIMDADKYASGTLNYFDILKQTINGFKSDASLEVNKCYVIPTSEYLDDEVNDNQLSLANAQINLCKTDDNFILASNKFHNVPSGLRKDPYFHQGAYNVTGLDAGKNVGYYINNEIVKECKPYLVGEASELASKYKITLKYNESDEDKTNKKYYFDSNAKTNGTGTISSPFNNLDAINNIKLAGGDKLLFKRGSEFNSSLSLINVNGDDDNPIVVSSYDKGDLPKFDYNNENGKGIIYIKNSNNIIVENLDITDSSEVEGNRRGVLIDIDGGNQNNYITYKNITIRNLYIHHIKGYLDAKNNGSALSSKSTGGIQIWTSSKYAKYDNVTITNNIIENVDNVGISTYWYKEGNTVSKVSPYSDKFSKTAYTNVEISNNNISNVGKNAIFARNLLGGVIEHNTIHDTALRCYTGNQIVTSYVDGTIIQYNEGYNNKAMKNPLPNNKNAIMDGSLLDADLQSKNTIWQYNYSHDNAFGLFINCNFANENDVMGEDKTIVRYNLSVNDKGNNGIIYMNYYSSGYEIYNNTIITSSDTSPVILQIKDNRKMHFFNNLIYNQSSTASFRFGNLINTTLDHNFIYSVNGAKIEGLNNFITKSNETSNDTSKFNYNPLPQYETGFTIESRIGFDNAKKYAIMNGEELFKKENSVLIDGILLDFNNNPYKQSIGCYNN
;
A
#
# COMPACT_ATOMS: atom_id res chain seq x y z
N MET A 1 43.73 11.82 23.49
CA MET A 1 44.58 13.02 23.39
C MET A 1 43.70 14.10 22.74
N LYS A 2 43.50 15.17 23.48
CA LYS A 2 42.58 16.22 23.05
C LYS A 2 43.33 17.19 22.14
N ASN A 3 43.08 17.23 20.85
CA ASN A 3 43.47 18.33 20.00
C ASN A 3 42.26 19.23 19.80
N LYS A 4 42.36 20.44 20.38
CA LYS A 4 41.44 21.53 20.21
C LYS A 4 41.68 22.17 18.84
N PHE A 5 40.71 22.04 17.91
CA PHE A 5 40.65 22.93 16.75
C PHE A 5 40.13 24.29 17.22
N LYS A 6 40.90 25.32 17.03
CA LYS A 6 40.49 26.71 17.18
C LYS A 6 39.90 27.14 15.83
N ALA A 7 38.62 27.42 15.77
CA ALA A 7 38.03 28.15 14.68
C ALA A 7 38.65 29.55 14.64
N LEU A 8 39.31 29.86 13.55
CA LEU A 8 39.86 31.19 13.31
C LEU A 8 38.83 31.97 12.46
N PHE A 9 38.10 32.86 13.11
CA PHE A 9 37.33 33.86 12.41
C PHE A 9 38.31 34.82 11.72
N ILE A 10 38.39 34.80 10.39
CA ILE A 10 39.06 35.84 9.60
C ILE A 10 37.99 36.60 8.83
N LEU A 11 37.70 37.79 9.28
CA LEU A 11 36.90 38.83 8.64
C LEU A 11 37.44 39.15 7.22
N PRO A 12 36.60 39.54 6.25
CA PRO A 12 37.03 39.84 4.89
C PRO A 12 37.66 41.23 4.83
N CYS A 13 38.97 41.27 4.89
CA CYS A 13 39.75 42.43 4.56
C CYS A 13 41.03 42.00 3.89
N ILE A 14 41.00 41.72 2.61
CA ILE A 14 42.14 41.83 1.69
C ILE A 14 41.58 41.95 0.27
N LEU A 15 41.20 43.16 -0.09
CA LEU A 15 41.14 43.59 -1.47
C LEU A 15 41.60 45.08 -1.50
N ALA A 16 42.88 45.26 -1.58
CA ALA A 16 43.56 46.44 -2.10
C ALA A 16 45.04 46.34 -1.72
N LEU A 17 45.86 45.88 -2.64
CA LEU A 17 47.25 46.33 -2.77
C LEU A 17 47.97 45.43 -3.78
N SER A 18 47.75 45.70 -5.05
CA SER A 18 48.69 45.27 -6.09
C SER A 18 49.11 46.51 -6.89
N SER A 19 50.20 47.09 -6.49
CA SER A 19 51.05 47.79 -7.41
C SER A 19 52.39 48.10 -6.78
N CYS A 20 53.46 47.73 -7.47
CA CYS A 20 54.85 48.19 -7.37
C CYS A 20 55.70 47.65 -6.20
N MET A 21 56.61 46.68 -6.44
CA MET A 21 58.01 47.08 -6.74
C MET A 21 58.87 45.80 -6.94
N ASN A 22 59.64 45.85 -8.01
CA ASN A 22 60.84 45.04 -8.22
C ASN A 22 61.90 45.30 -7.13
N THR A 23 62.57 44.24 -6.61
CA THR A 23 64.03 44.00 -6.77
C THR A 23 64.54 42.95 -5.77
N SER A 24 65.44 42.14 -6.28
CA SER A 24 66.57 41.46 -5.71
C SER A 24 66.34 40.17 -4.87
N ALA A 25 66.88 39.12 -5.43
CA ALA A 25 67.04 37.76 -4.94
C ALA A 25 67.75 37.68 -3.57
N SER A 26 67.21 36.84 -2.69
CA SER A 26 67.98 36.10 -1.69
C SER A 26 67.31 34.72 -1.51
N ASN A 27 68.09 33.66 -1.69
CA ASN A 27 67.71 32.30 -1.48
C ASN A 27 67.19 32.04 -0.07
N SER A 28 65.87 31.83 0.03
CA SER A 28 65.29 31.17 1.20
C SER A 28 64.49 30.00 0.66
N SER A 29 64.70 28.82 1.24
CA SER A 29 63.95 27.59 0.97
C SER A 29 62.47 27.87 1.02
N SER A 30 61.79 27.98 -0.11
CA SER A 30 60.35 28.09 -0.18
C SER A 30 59.73 26.78 0.29
N ILE A 31 59.02 26.83 1.41
CA ILE A 31 57.96 25.89 1.73
C ILE A 31 56.99 25.94 0.55
N PRO A 32 56.65 24.86 -0.14
CA PRO A 32 55.65 24.92 -1.22
C PRO A 32 54.34 25.45 -0.61
N ASP A 33 53.81 26.53 -1.20
CA ASP A 33 52.48 26.98 -0.88
C ASP A 33 51.51 25.81 -1.13
N ILE A 34 51.01 25.20 -0.04
CA ILE A 34 49.96 24.19 -0.12
C ILE A 34 48.71 24.97 -0.51
N GLU A 35 48.29 24.84 -1.73
CA GLU A 35 47.01 25.40 -2.21
C GLU A 35 45.89 24.61 -1.52
N TYR A 36 45.30 25.16 -0.47
CA TYR A 36 44.18 24.58 0.25
C TYR A 36 42.91 24.71 -0.58
N ASN A 37 42.28 23.60 -0.95
CA ASN A 37 40.99 23.58 -1.56
C ASN A 37 39.89 23.62 -0.47
N PHE A 38 39.25 24.76 -0.30
CA PHE A 38 38.06 24.85 0.53
C PHE A 38 36.90 24.14 -0.15
N VAL A 39 36.13 23.34 0.63
CA VAL A 39 34.91 22.68 0.17
C VAL A 39 33.77 22.93 1.13
N ASP A 40 32.56 22.95 0.62
CA ASP A 40 31.35 22.94 1.44
C ASP A 40 30.69 21.56 1.38
N VAL A 41 30.29 21.05 2.54
CA VAL A 41 29.74 19.70 2.70
C VAL A 41 28.21 19.76 2.78
N PHE A 42 27.56 18.97 1.96
CA PHE A 42 26.11 18.86 1.94
C PHE A 42 25.63 17.42 2.08
N LEU A 43 24.82 17.16 3.10
CA LEU A 43 24.09 15.92 3.28
C LEU A 43 22.71 16.04 2.62
N PHE A 44 22.47 15.26 1.58
CA PHE A 44 21.20 15.26 0.83
C PHE A 44 20.29 14.17 1.41
N MET A 45 19.20 14.59 2.07
CA MET A 45 18.26 13.74 2.80
C MET A 45 16.84 13.93 2.27
N GLY A 46 16.05 12.86 2.28
CA GLY A 46 14.64 12.94 1.92
C GLY A 46 14.08 11.68 1.27
N ASP A 47 13.00 11.88 0.53
CA ASP A 47 12.27 10.81 -0.15
C ASP A 47 12.68 10.63 -1.63
N GLY A 48 11.75 10.13 -2.45
CA GLY A 48 12.01 9.81 -3.85
C GLY A 48 12.43 10.99 -4.72
N ASN A 49 11.98 12.21 -4.42
CA ASN A 49 12.43 13.41 -5.13
C ASN A 49 13.90 13.73 -4.83
N MET A 50 14.37 13.45 -3.63
CA MET A 50 15.80 13.56 -3.31
C MET A 50 16.59 12.36 -3.82
N SER A 51 16.00 11.15 -3.84
CA SER A 51 16.65 9.95 -4.38
C SER A 51 16.89 10.06 -5.89
N GLY A 52 15.98 10.74 -6.59
CA GLY A 52 16.08 11.00 -8.03
C GLY A 52 15.60 9.83 -8.90
N LEU A 53 14.43 10.01 -9.51
CA LEU A 53 13.75 9.02 -10.36
C LEU A 53 13.56 9.50 -11.81
N GLY A 54 14.30 10.53 -12.22
CA GLY A 54 14.38 11.02 -13.61
C GLY A 54 15.29 10.16 -14.49
N GLU A 55 15.69 10.72 -15.61
CA GLU A 55 16.51 10.08 -16.62
C GLU A 55 17.95 10.63 -16.53
N ALA A 56 18.90 9.84 -16.00
CA ALA A 56 20.29 10.27 -15.84
C ALA A 56 20.97 10.68 -17.16
N SER A 57 20.54 10.12 -18.30
CA SER A 57 21.03 10.52 -19.62
C SER A 57 20.77 11.99 -19.95
N ASP A 58 19.74 12.56 -19.35
CA ASP A 58 19.24 13.91 -19.58
C ASP A 58 19.67 14.89 -18.46
N ALA A 59 20.45 14.39 -17.49
CA ALA A 59 20.90 15.16 -16.36
C ALA A 59 21.93 16.23 -16.75
N LEU A 60 21.90 17.36 -16.05
CA LEU A 60 22.95 18.35 -16.15
C LEU A 60 24.26 17.75 -15.61
N ILE A 61 25.30 17.78 -16.43
CA ILE A 61 26.59 17.22 -16.06
C ILE A 61 27.32 18.22 -15.13
N CYS A 62 27.68 17.73 -13.95
CA CYS A 62 28.57 18.46 -13.06
C CYS A 62 29.97 18.52 -13.69
N LYS A 63 30.54 19.74 -13.79
CA LYS A 63 31.89 19.88 -14.31
C LYS A 63 32.92 19.39 -13.30
N ASN A 64 34.03 18.90 -13.82
CA ASN A 64 35.14 18.42 -13.00
C ASN A 64 35.62 19.51 -12.04
N ASN A 65 35.93 19.14 -10.80
CA ASN A 65 36.33 20.00 -9.70
C ASN A 65 35.24 20.97 -9.16
N HIS A 66 33.99 20.96 -9.68
CA HIS A 66 32.89 21.71 -9.07
C HIS A 66 32.31 20.98 -7.86
N GLY A 67 32.42 19.65 -7.80
CA GLY A 67 32.01 18.88 -6.64
C GLY A 67 32.38 17.42 -6.70
N TYR A 68 32.29 16.81 -5.55
CA TYR A 68 32.64 15.41 -5.30
C TYR A 68 31.51 14.71 -4.57
N GLU A 69 31.27 13.47 -4.94
CA GLU A 69 30.39 12.57 -4.18
C GLU A 69 31.24 11.78 -3.18
N TYR A 70 30.90 11.87 -1.90
CA TYR A 70 31.46 10.98 -0.91
C TYR A 70 30.76 9.62 -0.94
N LYS A 71 31.53 8.59 -1.25
CA LYS A 71 31.10 7.20 -1.28
C LYS A 71 31.29 6.57 0.09
N ALA A 72 30.21 6.49 0.87
CA ALA A 72 30.20 5.88 2.19
C ALA A 72 30.54 4.39 2.15
N SER A 73 30.16 3.69 1.09
CA SER A 73 30.40 2.26 0.87
C SER A 73 31.87 1.86 0.84
N ASN A 74 32.75 2.77 0.43
CA ASN A 74 34.18 2.50 0.32
C ASN A 74 35.10 3.63 0.87
N ASN A 75 34.50 4.61 1.54
CA ASN A 75 35.21 5.74 2.17
C ASN A 75 36.11 6.50 1.17
N SER A 76 35.55 6.98 0.07
CA SER A 76 36.27 7.68 -0.98
C SER A 76 35.49 8.85 -1.59
N LEU A 77 36.18 9.74 -2.32
CA LEU A 77 35.56 10.76 -3.17
C LEU A 77 35.57 10.30 -4.62
N SER A 78 34.49 10.58 -5.33
CA SER A 78 34.37 10.48 -6.78
C SER A 78 33.80 11.76 -7.34
N GLU A 79 33.96 12.00 -8.66
CA GLU A 79 33.24 13.09 -9.31
C GLU A 79 31.72 12.85 -9.24
N ILE A 80 30.95 13.94 -9.16
CA ILE A 80 29.49 13.85 -9.08
C ILE A 80 28.94 13.45 -10.46
N SER A 81 28.07 12.45 -10.44
CA SER A 81 27.32 12.01 -11.61
C SER A 81 25.92 11.53 -11.21
N GLU A 82 24.95 11.65 -12.13
CA GLU A 82 23.65 11.01 -11.94
C GLU A 82 23.68 9.57 -12.51
N PRO A 83 23.00 8.63 -11.86
CA PRO A 83 22.23 8.75 -10.62
C PRO A 83 23.12 8.97 -9.38
N PHE A 84 22.88 10.05 -8.65
CA PHE A 84 23.60 10.36 -7.43
C PHE A 84 23.28 9.36 -6.30
N GLY A 85 24.27 8.92 -5.56
CA GLY A 85 24.08 7.94 -4.47
C GLY A 85 23.76 6.53 -4.94
N LEU A 86 23.99 6.21 -6.20
CA LEU A 86 23.77 4.86 -6.72
C LEU A 86 24.63 3.83 -5.98
N LYS A 87 23.99 2.79 -5.45
CA LYS A 87 24.59 1.71 -4.65
C LYS A 87 25.20 2.15 -3.31
N GLU A 88 24.87 3.33 -2.83
CA GLU A 88 25.33 3.79 -1.51
C GLU A 88 24.38 3.36 -0.38
N ASN A 89 23.12 3.03 -0.68
CA ASN A 89 22.18 2.56 0.32
C ASN A 89 22.49 1.13 0.76
N ASN A 90 22.22 0.85 2.04
CA ASN A 90 22.51 -0.40 2.72
C ASN A 90 21.32 -0.82 3.60
N ALA A 91 21.42 -1.89 4.37
CA ALA A 91 20.34 -2.39 5.23
C ALA A 91 19.80 -1.36 6.25
N ASN A 92 20.53 -0.29 6.56
CA ASN A 92 20.10 0.77 7.48
C ASN A 92 19.47 1.96 6.76
N LEU A 93 19.69 2.10 5.47
CA LEU A 93 19.01 3.02 4.54
C LEU A 93 18.52 2.18 3.36
N ASP A 94 17.55 1.31 3.64
CA ASP A 94 17.06 0.34 2.66
C ASP A 94 16.14 1.02 1.66
N ASP A 95 16.64 1.15 0.43
CA ASP A 95 15.91 1.72 -0.69
C ASP A 95 15.90 0.69 -1.82
N TYR A 96 14.80 -0.03 -1.94
CA TYR A 96 14.59 -1.01 -3.00
C TYR A 96 14.40 -0.36 -4.38
N SER A 97 14.25 0.96 -4.44
CA SER A 97 14.16 1.69 -5.71
C SER A 97 15.53 1.86 -6.36
N ASN A 98 15.58 1.73 -7.67
CA ASN A 98 16.76 2.09 -8.44
C ASN A 98 16.75 3.61 -8.65
N LYS A 99 17.71 4.31 -8.06
CA LYS A 99 17.98 5.72 -8.40
C LYS A 99 18.32 5.80 -9.88
N THR A 100 17.61 6.65 -10.62
CA THR A 100 17.71 6.69 -12.08
C THR A 100 18.15 8.05 -12.65
N GLY A 101 18.07 9.14 -11.85
CA GLY A 101 18.51 10.49 -12.17
C GLY A 101 17.86 11.52 -11.25
N GLY A 102 18.61 12.51 -10.80
CA GLY A 102 18.16 13.44 -9.79
C GLY A 102 18.63 14.88 -9.99
N MET A 103 18.62 15.65 -8.91
CA MET A 103 18.89 17.08 -8.92
C MET A 103 20.28 17.48 -8.40
N VAL A 104 21.08 16.52 -7.89
CA VAL A 104 22.29 16.87 -7.15
C VAL A 104 23.39 17.40 -8.04
N SER A 105 23.58 16.84 -9.24
CA SER A 105 24.54 17.37 -10.21
C SER A 105 24.24 18.81 -10.61
N SER A 106 22.98 19.14 -10.85
CA SER A 106 22.54 20.51 -11.16
C SER A 106 22.61 21.44 -9.95
N PHE A 107 22.33 20.95 -8.74
CA PHE A 107 22.52 21.70 -7.50
C PHE A 107 23.99 22.14 -7.36
N VAL A 108 24.91 21.23 -7.55
CA VAL A 108 26.35 21.52 -7.40
C VAL A 108 26.82 22.56 -8.43
N GLU A 109 26.38 22.44 -9.69
CA GLU A 109 26.69 23.47 -10.70
C GLU A 109 26.14 24.84 -10.31
N GLY A 110 24.87 24.91 -9.88
CA GLY A 110 24.27 26.17 -9.42
C GLY A 110 24.96 26.76 -8.22
N TYR A 111 25.34 25.93 -7.27
CA TYR A 111 26.09 26.34 -6.09
C TYR A 111 27.48 26.89 -6.43
N TYR A 112 28.22 26.19 -7.30
CA TYR A 112 29.54 26.60 -7.75
C TYR A 112 29.49 27.90 -8.57
N GLU A 113 28.48 28.07 -9.43
CA GLU A 113 28.26 29.34 -10.14
C GLU A 113 28.14 30.57 -9.20
N GLU A 114 27.61 30.40 -7.99
CA GLU A 114 27.43 31.51 -7.02
C GLU A 114 28.64 31.65 -6.07
N THR A 115 29.29 30.56 -5.69
CA THR A 115 30.28 30.59 -4.60
C THR A 115 31.73 30.43 -5.07
N ASN A 116 31.92 29.82 -6.22
CA ASN A 116 33.21 29.34 -6.72
C ASN A 116 33.91 28.39 -5.71
N VAL A 117 33.13 27.66 -4.89
CA VAL A 117 33.61 26.70 -3.91
C VAL A 117 33.05 25.33 -4.25
N PRO A 118 33.91 24.28 -4.37
CA PRO A 118 33.45 22.93 -4.65
C PRO A 118 32.59 22.36 -3.52
N VAL A 119 31.66 21.48 -3.89
CA VAL A 119 30.77 20.77 -2.95
C VAL A 119 31.29 19.35 -2.72
N VAL A 120 31.25 18.88 -1.48
CA VAL A 120 31.27 17.45 -1.16
C VAL A 120 29.85 17.02 -0.79
N ALA A 121 29.25 16.24 -1.66
CA ALA A 121 27.88 15.78 -1.54
C ALA A 121 27.81 14.37 -0.95
N ILE A 122 26.91 14.17 0.02
CA ILE A 122 26.70 12.89 0.72
C ILE A 122 25.25 12.47 0.48
N SER A 123 25.04 11.26 -0.04
CA SER A 123 23.69 10.71 -0.27
C SER A 123 23.15 10.01 0.98
N ALA A 124 21.95 10.43 1.41
CA ALA A 124 21.18 9.78 2.47
C ALA A 124 19.67 9.93 2.19
N SER A 125 19.21 9.55 1.01
CA SER A 125 17.80 9.61 0.61
C SER A 125 17.23 8.22 0.37
N VAL A 126 15.93 8.03 0.69
CA VAL A 126 15.23 6.75 0.57
C VAL A 126 13.84 7.00 -0.04
N THR A 127 13.59 6.38 -1.19
CA THR A 127 12.28 6.46 -1.87
C THR A 127 11.18 5.90 -0.97
N ASN A 128 10.01 6.56 -0.98
CA ASN A 128 8.85 6.22 -0.14
C ASN A 128 9.08 6.32 1.38
N SER A 129 10.12 7.00 1.84
CA SER A 129 10.31 7.22 3.27
C SER A 129 9.30 8.22 3.85
N SER A 130 8.77 7.92 5.04
CA SER A 130 8.00 8.83 5.87
C SER A 130 8.94 9.66 6.76
N ILE A 131 8.49 10.83 7.21
CA ILE A 131 9.23 11.60 8.21
C ILE A 131 9.49 10.79 9.50
N GLU A 132 8.63 9.82 9.80
CA GLU A 132 8.77 8.93 10.95
C GLU A 132 10.03 8.04 10.86
N ASP A 133 10.45 7.67 9.66
CA ASP A 133 11.66 6.89 9.44
C ASP A 133 12.94 7.67 9.77
N TRP A 134 12.85 9.01 9.80
CA TRP A 134 13.94 9.94 10.08
C TRP A 134 14.01 10.41 11.52
N LYS A 135 13.19 9.89 12.43
CA LYS A 135 13.22 10.24 13.87
C LYS A 135 14.60 10.01 14.46
N VAL A 136 14.97 10.87 15.41
CA VAL A 136 16.20 10.70 16.18
C VAL A 136 16.25 9.29 16.81
N GLY A 137 17.31 8.56 16.50
CA GLY A 137 17.50 7.19 16.96
C GLY A 137 17.00 6.11 16.01
N SER A 138 16.29 6.47 14.93
CA SER A 138 15.96 5.51 13.87
C SER A 138 17.18 5.09 13.07
N ASN A 139 17.07 3.98 12.35
CA ASN A 139 18.16 3.49 11.50
C ASN A 139 18.54 4.53 10.43
N TYR A 140 17.58 5.21 9.82
CA TYR A 140 17.84 6.23 8.79
C TYR A 140 18.58 7.42 9.36
N PHE A 141 18.15 7.92 10.53
CA PHE A 141 18.84 9.01 11.22
C PHE A 141 20.28 8.63 11.58
N ILE A 142 20.47 7.45 12.18
CA ILE A 142 21.80 6.97 12.62
C ILE A 142 22.72 6.79 11.41
N GLU A 143 22.24 6.17 10.34
CA GLU A 143 23.04 5.94 9.14
C GLU A 143 23.41 7.24 8.45
N ALA A 144 22.46 8.17 8.25
CA ALA A 144 22.73 9.49 7.67
C ALA A 144 23.76 10.27 8.48
N LYS A 145 23.64 10.23 9.80
CA LYS A 145 24.60 10.85 10.72
C LYS A 145 25.98 10.21 10.65
N THR A 146 26.05 8.89 10.56
CA THR A 146 27.28 8.13 10.40
C THR A 146 27.98 8.48 9.09
N ARG A 147 27.24 8.61 7.98
CA ARG A 147 27.81 9.01 6.69
C ARG A 147 28.41 10.42 6.74
N LEU A 148 27.71 11.36 7.37
CA LEU A 148 28.21 12.72 7.54
C LEU A 148 29.50 12.73 8.37
N SER A 149 29.50 12.06 9.53
CA SER A 149 30.68 11.96 10.39
C SER A 149 31.87 11.32 9.65
N SER A 150 31.64 10.20 8.97
CA SER A 150 32.69 9.51 8.21
C SER A 150 33.26 10.35 7.08
N CYS A 151 32.42 11.17 6.41
CA CYS A 151 32.87 12.11 5.40
C CYS A 151 33.77 13.20 6.01
N LEU A 152 33.37 13.79 7.13
CA LEU A 152 34.15 14.80 7.81
C LEU A 152 35.50 14.23 8.33
N ASP A 153 35.47 13.05 8.88
CA ASP A 153 36.70 12.32 9.27
C ASP A 153 37.61 12.04 8.07
N TYR A 154 37.00 11.63 6.93
CA TYR A 154 37.75 11.43 5.68
C TYR A 154 38.44 12.70 5.21
N LEU A 155 37.70 13.83 5.16
CA LEU A 155 38.26 15.11 4.76
C LEU A 155 39.34 15.61 5.71
N ALA A 156 39.17 15.42 7.01
CA ALA A 156 40.15 15.79 8.02
C ALA A 156 41.48 15.02 7.90
N THR A 157 41.50 13.87 7.24
CA THR A 157 42.73 13.11 6.96
C THR A 157 43.47 13.55 5.70
N ARG A 158 42.92 14.53 4.96
CA ARG A 158 43.46 15.02 3.68
C ARG A 158 43.96 16.44 3.81
N ASP A 159 45.25 16.64 3.67
CA ASP A 159 45.87 17.96 3.74
C ASP A 159 45.39 18.94 2.64
N SER A 160 44.76 18.43 1.59
CA SER A 160 44.32 19.18 0.43
C SER A 160 42.88 19.70 0.52
N PHE A 161 42.05 19.26 1.49
CA PHE A 161 40.66 19.69 1.63
C PHE A 161 40.38 20.26 3.01
N ILE A 162 39.69 21.41 3.03
CA ILE A 162 39.18 22.03 4.26
C ILE A 162 37.68 22.23 4.11
N ALA A 163 36.89 21.54 4.96
CA ALA A 163 35.45 21.75 5.05
C ALA A 163 35.19 23.13 5.65
N ARG A 164 34.52 24.03 4.89
CA ARG A 164 34.19 25.40 5.30
C ARG A 164 32.80 25.47 5.96
N ASN A 165 31.81 24.84 5.33
CA ASN A 165 30.44 24.77 5.83
C ASN A 165 29.92 23.35 5.75
N VAL A 166 29.10 22.95 6.73
CA VAL A 166 28.41 21.67 6.74
C VAL A 166 26.91 21.94 6.81
N ASN A 167 26.18 21.42 5.88
CA ASN A 167 24.76 21.71 5.72
C ASN A 167 23.95 20.46 5.35
N ILE A 168 22.64 20.54 5.54
CA ILE A 168 21.67 19.52 5.10
C ILE A 168 20.80 20.11 3.99
N VAL A 169 20.53 19.34 2.95
CA VAL A 169 19.49 19.60 1.96
C VAL A 169 18.37 18.59 2.16
N TRP A 170 17.17 19.08 2.42
CA TRP A 170 16.01 18.29 2.75
C TRP A 170 14.93 18.40 1.68
N CYS A 171 14.51 17.27 1.09
CA CYS A 171 13.36 17.18 0.19
C CYS A 171 12.58 15.91 0.50
N GLN A 172 11.46 16.03 1.24
CA GLN A 172 10.67 14.91 1.71
C GLN A 172 9.23 15.37 2.01
N GLY A 173 8.24 14.48 1.90
CA GLY A 173 6.88 14.78 2.29
C GLY A 173 5.79 14.06 1.48
N ILE A 174 6.13 13.41 0.37
CA ILE A 174 5.14 12.75 -0.51
C ILE A 174 4.30 11.73 0.27
N MET A 175 4.95 10.89 1.09
CA MET A 175 4.27 9.85 1.87
C MET A 175 3.54 10.35 3.12
N ASP A 176 3.76 11.61 3.50
CA ASP A 176 3.28 12.16 4.77
C ASP A 176 2.15 13.19 4.62
N ALA A 177 1.89 13.64 3.40
CA ALA A 177 0.96 14.72 3.12
C ALA A 177 -0.46 14.45 3.66
N ASP A 178 -0.98 13.25 3.45
CA ASP A 178 -2.32 12.87 3.91
C ASP A 178 -2.41 12.77 5.43
N LYS A 179 -1.40 12.19 6.06
CA LYS A 179 -1.32 12.10 7.53
C LYS A 179 -1.15 13.48 8.17
N TYR A 180 -0.39 14.36 7.52
CA TYR A 180 -0.22 15.73 7.97
C TYR A 180 -1.54 16.52 7.86
N ALA A 181 -2.20 16.47 6.70
CA ALA A 181 -3.46 17.17 6.46
C ALA A 181 -4.60 16.68 7.37
N SER A 182 -4.64 15.40 7.69
CA SER A 182 -5.60 14.82 8.66
C SER A 182 -5.26 15.11 10.11
N GLY A 183 -4.12 15.75 10.40
CA GLY A 183 -3.66 16.03 11.77
C GLY A 183 -3.19 14.80 12.55
N THR A 184 -3.02 13.65 11.88
CA THR A 184 -2.56 12.40 12.53
C THR A 184 -1.04 12.30 12.63
N LEU A 185 -0.30 13.18 11.94
CA LEU A 185 1.16 13.22 11.94
C LEU A 185 1.68 14.61 12.32
N ASN A 186 2.50 14.67 13.35
CA ASN A 186 3.20 15.91 13.72
C ASN A 186 4.52 16.04 12.96
N TYR A 187 4.42 16.31 11.66
CA TYR A 187 5.55 16.36 10.72
C TYR A 187 6.67 17.31 11.18
N PHE A 188 6.30 18.54 11.56
CA PHE A 188 7.29 19.60 11.85
C PHE A 188 8.04 19.39 13.15
N ASP A 189 7.41 18.83 14.17
CA ASP A 189 8.12 18.50 15.41
C ASP A 189 9.16 17.41 15.17
N ILE A 190 8.83 16.41 14.35
CA ILE A 190 9.77 15.35 14.00
C ILE A 190 10.92 15.92 13.16
N LEU A 191 10.61 16.73 12.13
CA LEU A 191 11.64 17.36 11.29
C LEU A 191 12.59 18.23 12.12
N LYS A 192 12.05 19.10 13.00
CA LYS A 192 12.85 19.93 13.89
C LYS A 192 13.72 19.11 14.84
N GLN A 193 13.18 18.05 15.41
CA GLN A 193 13.96 17.14 16.28
C GLN A 193 15.06 16.44 15.50
N THR A 194 14.77 15.98 14.29
CA THR A 194 15.75 15.32 13.41
C THR A 194 16.91 16.28 13.09
N ILE A 195 16.63 17.48 12.62
CA ILE A 195 17.68 18.45 12.29
C ILE A 195 18.45 18.89 13.54
N ASN A 196 17.75 19.12 14.66
CA ASN A 196 18.41 19.40 15.93
C ASN A 196 19.31 18.26 16.41
N GLY A 197 18.97 17.01 16.11
CA GLY A 197 19.80 15.85 16.41
C GLY A 197 21.14 15.84 15.67
N PHE A 198 21.21 16.42 14.48
CA PHE A 198 22.48 16.70 13.78
C PHE A 198 23.20 17.92 14.36
N LYS A 199 22.49 19.04 14.55
CA LYS A 199 23.08 20.30 15.03
C LYS A 199 23.61 20.23 16.46
N SER A 200 23.01 19.41 17.31
CA SER A 200 23.45 19.23 18.71
C SER A 200 24.74 18.44 18.84
N ASP A 201 25.19 17.77 17.79
CA ASP A 201 26.46 17.08 17.77
C ASP A 201 27.57 18.03 17.34
N ALA A 202 28.31 18.53 18.31
CA ALA A 202 29.37 19.51 18.08
C ALA A 202 30.50 19.00 17.16
N SER A 203 30.59 17.70 16.90
CA SER A 203 31.57 17.14 15.97
C SER A 203 31.18 17.29 14.51
N LEU A 204 29.89 17.52 14.23
CA LEU A 204 29.37 17.64 12.86
C LEU A 204 29.29 19.09 12.37
N GLU A 205 29.24 20.06 13.28
CA GLU A 205 29.18 21.51 13.00
C GLU A 205 28.13 21.88 11.94
N VAL A 206 26.94 21.24 11.95
CA VAL A 206 25.88 21.48 10.96
C VAL A 206 25.31 22.89 11.13
N ASN A 207 25.36 23.70 10.05
CA ASN A 207 24.94 25.10 10.07
C ASN A 207 23.44 25.26 9.85
N LYS A 208 22.95 24.85 8.69
CA LYS A 208 21.56 25.06 8.23
C LYS A 208 20.97 23.80 7.56
N CYS A 209 19.64 23.77 7.53
CA CYS A 209 18.87 22.86 6.71
C CYS A 209 18.21 23.64 5.56
N TYR A 210 18.57 23.32 4.34
CA TYR A 210 18.02 23.90 3.14
C TYR A 210 16.87 23.05 2.63
N VAL A 211 15.66 23.61 2.57
CA VAL A 211 14.44 22.88 2.27
C VAL A 211 14.04 23.09 0.81
N ILE A 212 13.81 22.00 0.12
CA ILE A 212 13.09 21.96 -1.14
C ILE A 212 11.72 21.34 -0.79
N PRO A 213 10.62 22.10 -0.83
CA PRO A 213 9.31 21.60 -0.46
C PRO A 213 8.90 20.39 -1.28
N THR A 214 8.03 19.55 -0.68
CA THR A 214 7.44 18.42 -1.40
C THR A 214 6.71 18.87 -2.66
N SER A 215 6.61 17.99 -3.63
CA SER A 215 5.97 18.28 -4.91
C SER A 215 4.47 18.54 -4.76
N GLU A 216 3.94 19.38 -5.62
CA GLU A 216 2.51 19.59 -5.80
C GLU A 216 2.02 18.77 -7.00
N TYR A 217 0.90 18.14 -6.82
CA TYR A 217 0.16 17.47 -7.88
C TYR A 217 -0.85 18.46 -8.49
N LEU A 218 -0.94 18.65 -9.78
CA LEU A 218 -1.91 19.60 -10.39
C LEU A 218 -3.15 18.92 -10.98
N ASP A 219 -3.27 17.62 -10.94
CA ASP A 219 -4.43 16.93 -11.47
C ASP A 219 -5.12 16.16 -10.34
N ASP A 220 -6.25 16.64 -9.89
CA ASP A 220 -7.25 16.05 -9.00
C ASP A 220 -7.19 16.38 -7.50
N GLU A 221 -8.35 16.39 -6.86
CA GLU A 221 -8.69 16.80 -5.50
C GLU A 221 -7.90 16.13 -4.34
N VAL A 222 -7.04 15.16 -4.64
CA VAL A 222 -6.11 14.53 -3.67
C VAL A 222 -4.96 15.45 -3.30
N ASN A 223 -4.83 16.60 -3.94
CA ASN A 223 -3.65 17.45 -3.93
C ASN A 223 -3.62 18.61 -2.93
N ASP A 224 -4.76 18.95 -2.35
CA ASP A 224 -4.78 19.94 -1.28
C ASP A 224 -3.87 19.52 -0.11
N ASN A 225 -3.67 18.24 0.10
CA ASN A 225 -2.83 17.71 1.18
C ASN A 225 -1.34 17.93 0.91
N GLN A 226 -0.86 17.67 -0.30
CA GLN A 226 0.55 17.88 -0.65
C GLN A 226 0.87 19.35 -0.74
N LEU A 227 0.00 20.14 -1.36
CA LEU A 227 0.12 21.60 -1.39
C LEU A 227 0.07 22.19 0.03
N SER A 228 -0.79 21.66 0.90
CA SER A 228 -0.86 22.06 2.31
C SER A 228 0.46 21.82 3.03
N LEU A 229 1.05 20.64 2.86
CA LEU A 229 2.34 20.31 3.45
C LEU A 229 3.47 21.16 2.85
N ALA A 230 3.52 21.33 1.53
CA ALA A 230 4.51 22.17 0.85
C ALA A 230 4.46 23.63 1.34
N ASN A 231 3.26 24.22 1.43
CA ASN A 231 3.07 25.57 1.95
C ASN A 231 3.50 25.68 3.42
N ALA A 232 3.24 24.65 4.21
CA ALA A 232 3.68 24.63 5.60
C ALA A 232 5.22 24.49 5.72
N GLN A 233 5.88 23.75 4.84
CA GLN A 233 7.35 23.71 4.74
C GLN A 233 7.94 25.08 4.37
N ILE A 234 7.33 25.77 3.40
CA ILE A 234 7.71 27.16 3.06
C ILE A 234 7.53 28.08 4.26
N ASN A 235 6.44 27.92 5.01
CA ASN A 235 6.19 28.73 6.21
C ASN A 235 7.18 28.43 7.34
N LEU A 236 7.61 27.17 7.50
CA LEU A 236 8.67 26.81 8.43
C LEU A 236 9.95 27.62 8.13
N CYS A 237 10.35 27.71 6.86
CA CYS A 237 11.53 28.46 6.45
C CYS A 237 11.41 29.97 6.70
N LYS A 238 10.20 30.51 6.88
CA LYS A 238 9.97 31.92 7.24
C LYS A 238 9.99 32.17 8.76
N THR A 239 9.78 31.12 9.55
CA THR A 239 9.53 31.26 11.00
C THR A 239 10.62 30.62 11.87
N ASP A 240 11.54 29.88 11.28
CA ASP A 240 12.61 29.16 12.00
C ASP A 240 13.93 29.30 11.22
N ASP A 241 14.84 30.10 11.76
CA ASP A 241 16.12 30.45 11.12
C ASP A 241 17.06 29.23 10.88
N ASN A 242 16.75 28.06 11.41
CA ASN A 242 17.49 26.84 11.11
C ASN A 242 17.16 26.28 9.72
N PHE A 243 16.04 26.70 9.14
CA PHE A 243 15.53 26.22 7.87
C PHE A 243 15.51 27.36 6.84
N ILE A 244 16.09 27.12 5.68
CA ILE A 244 16.17 28.08 4.59
C ILE A 244 15.51 27.48 3.35
N LEU A 245 14.59 28.21 2.72
CA LEU A 245 13.99 27.77 1.47
C LEU A 245 15.03 27.78 0.36
N ALA A 246 15.33 26.61 -0.19
CA ALA A 246 16.33 26.46 -1.25
C ALA A 246 15.74 26.67 -2.64
N SER A 247 14.57 26.10 -2.91
CA SER A 247 13.86 26.24 -4.20
C SER A 247 12.37 25.99 -4.01
N ASN A 248 11.55 26.56 -4.89
CA ASN A 248 10.12 26.28 -5.00
C ASN A 248 9.75 25.75 -6.40
N LYS A 249 10.71 25.17 -7.13
CA LYS A 249 10.53 24.75 -8.52
C LYS A 249 9.73 23.46 -8.69
N PHE A 250 9.46 22.72 -7.64
CA PHE A 250 8.51 21.60 -7.71
C PHE A 250 7.04 22.05 -7.70
N HIS A 251 6.79 23.34 -7.49
CA HIS A 251 5.47 23.93 -7.62
C HIS A 251 5.22 24.39 -9.06
N ASN A 252 4.09 24.00 -9.67
CA ASN A 252 3.68 24.30 -11.06
C ASN A 252 4.52 23.61 -12.15
N VAL A 253 5.13 22.48 -11.89
CA VAL A 253 5.83 21.74 -12.95
C VAL A 253 4.84 21.28 -14.04
N PRO A 254 5.07 21.56 -15.34
CA PRO A 254 4.21 21.13 -16.42
C PRO A 254 4.01 19.60 -16.49
N SER A 255 2.84 19.16 -16.94
CA SER A 255 2.50 17.73 -17.05
C SER A 255 3.50 16.91 -17.87
N GLY A 256 4.05 17.47 -18.94
CA GLY A 256 5.06 16.80 -19.78
C GLY A 256 6.41 16.54 -19.09
N LEU A 257 6.65 17.14 -17.92
CA LEU A 257 7.82 16.86 -17.07
C LEU A 257 7.46 16.12 -15.78
N ARG A 258 6.24 15.61 -15.64
CA ARG A 258 5.80 14.83 -14.48
C ARG A 258 5.86 13.34 -14.75
N LYS A 259 6.20 12.59 -13.72
CA LYS A 259 6.25 11.13 -13.66
C LYS A 259 5.70 10.70 -12.30
N ASP A 260 4.45 10.99 -12.06
CA ASP A 260 3.76 10.95 -10.78
C ASP A 260 4.13 9.77 -9.87
N PRO A 261 4.43 10.02 -8.60
CA PRO A 261 4.48 11.30 -7.87
C PRO A 261 5.81 12.05 -8.02
N TYR A 262 6.61 11.71 -8.98
CA TYR A 262 7.96 12.20 -9.24
C TYR A 262 8.01 13.01 -10.56
N PHE A 263 9.21 13.27 -11.05
CA PHE A 263 9.43 14.12 -12.21
C PHE A 263 10.37 13.48 -13.24
N HIS A 264 10.27 13.92 -14.48
CA HIS A 264 11.28 13.73 -15.48
C HIS A 264 12.48 14.64 -15.23
N GLN A 265 13.62 14.26 -15.79
CA GLN A 265 14.91 14.87 -15.50
C GLN A 265 14.95 16.40 -15.70
N GLY A 266 14.19 16.92 -16.67
CA GLY A 266 14.12 18.36 -16.92
C GLY A 266 13.72 19.18 -15.68
N ALA A 267 12.73 18.71 -14.90
CA ALA A 267 12.31 19.36 -13.67
C ALA A 267 13.37 19.25 -12.56
N TYR A 268 14.02 18.09 -12.43
CA TYR A 268 15.14 17.94 -11.48
C TYR A 268 16.31 18.86 -11.80
N ASN A 269 16.66 19.03 -13.08
CA ASN A 269 17.72 19.92 -13.50
C ASN A 269 17.42 21.39 -13.13
N VAL A 270 16.19 21.85 -13.36
CA VAL A 270 15.75 23.21 -13.01
C VAL A 270 15.75 23.41 -11.50
N THR A 271 15.14 22.46 -10.77
CA THR A 271 15.03 22.55 -9.30
C THR A 271 16.40 22.53 -8.63
N GLY A 272 17.28 21.63 -9.06
CA GLY A 272 18.63 21.54 -8.51
C GLY A 272 19.45 22.81 -8.77
N LEU A 273 19.46 23.30 -10.01
CA LEU A 273 20.20 24.50 -10.37
C LEU A 273 19.71 25.74 -9.60
N ASP A 274 18.38 25.90 -9.48
CA ASP A 274 17.77 26.99 -8.70
C ASP A 274 18.13 26.88 -7.22
N ALA A 275 17.99 25.67 -6.63
CA ALA A 275 18.34 25.42 -5.24
C ALA A 275 19.83 25.71 -4.96
N GLY A 276 20.72 25.20 -5.80
CA GLY A 276 22.16 25.44 -5.64
C GLY A 276 22.50 26.94 -5.67
N LYS A 277 21.95 27.70 -6.62
CA LYS A 277 22.14 29.16 -6.72
C LYS A 277 21.60 29.88 -5.48
N ASN A 278 20.41 29.56 -5.03
CA ASN A 278 19.81 30.22 -3.88
C ASN A 278 20.59 29.93 -2.59
N VAL A 279 21.03 28.67 -2.42
CA VAL A 279 21.87 28.26 -1.28
C VAL A 279 23.23 28.95 -1.33
N GLY A 280 23.88 28.98 -2.49
CA GLY A 280 25.17 29.67 -2.66
C GLY A 280 25.05 31.17 -2.39
N TYR A 281 24.00 31.81 -2.88
CA TYR A 281 23.73 33.22 -2.60
C TYR A 281 23.51 33.47 -1.10
N TYR A 282 22.75 32.62 -0.41
CA TYR A 282 22.53 32.74 1.03
C TYR A 282 23.85 32.58 1.81
N ILE A 283 24.68 31.62 1.47
CA ILE A 283 25.98 31.43 2.14
C ILE A 283 26.89 32.62 1.97
N ASN A 284 26.86 33.27 0.82
CA ASN A 284 27.68 34.45 0.56
C ASN A 284 27.14 35.74 1.19
N ASN A 285 25.81 35.88 1.35
CA ASN A 285 25.19 37.15 1.69
C ASN A 285 24.32 37.10 2.95
N GLU A 286 24.01 35.93 3.50
CA GLU A 286 23.04 35.70 4.59
C GLU A 286 21.62 36.24 4.28
N ILE A 287 21.29 36.36 2.99
CA ILE A 287 20.00 36.84 2.51
C ILE A 287 19.27 35.73 1.75
N VAL A 288 18.04 35.44 2.16
CA VAL A 288 17.16 34.50 1.45
C VAL A 288 16.62 35.16 0.18
N LYS A 289 16.88 34.57 -0.98
CA LYS A 289 16.25 35.00 -2.23
C LYS A 289 14.79 34.57 -2.27
N GLU A 290 13.95 35.33 -2.97
CA GLU A 290 12.59 34.90 -3.31
C GLU A 290 12.63 33.70 -4.24
N CYS A 291 12.15 32.52 -3.75
CA CYS A 291 12.05 31.33 -4.56
C CYS A 291 10.72 31.33 -5.33
N LYS A 292 10.80 31.39 -6.64
CA LYS A 292 9.62 31.40 -7.53
C LYS A 292 9.21 29.98 -7.92
N PRO A 293 7.91 29.72 -8.12
CA PRO A 293 7.42 28.50 -8.73
C PRO A 293 8.06 28.24 -10.10
N TYR A 294 7.88 27.03 -10.62
CA TYR A 294 8.32 26.67 -11.96
C TYR A 294 7.60 27.53 -13.01
N LEU A 295 8.35 27.96 -14.01
CA LEU A 295 7.82 28.67 -15.17
C LEU A 295 8.02 27.80 -16.43
N VAL A 296 6.98 27.68 -17.23
CA VAL A 296 7.06 26.96 -18.52
C VAL A 296 8.16 27.57 -19.38
N GLY A 297 9.05 26.74 -19.90
CA GLY A 297 10.22 27.15 -20.69
C GLY A 297 11.55 26.94 -19.95
N GLU A 298 11.56 26.85 -18.63
CA GLU A 298 12.81 26.79 -17.84
C GLU A 298 13.67 25.56 -18.15
N ALA A 299 13.07 24.35 -18.29
CA ALA A 299 13.84 23.16 -18.62
C ALA A 299 14.38 23.23 -20.05
N SER A 300 13.62 23.76 -20.99
CA SER A 300 14.04 23.95 -22.38
C SER A 300 15.17 24.98 -22.52
N GLU A 301 15.07 26.10 -21.78
CA GLU A 301 16.14 27.12 -21.71
C GLU A 301 17.42 26.53 -21.11
N LEU A 302 17.28 25.80 -20.00
CA LEU A 302 18.40 25.15 -19.33
C LEU A 302 19.04 24.09 -20.25
N ALA A 303 18.22 23.25 -20.86
CA ALA A 303 18.70 22.25 -21.82
C ALA A 303 19.47 22.87 -22.99
N SER A 304 18.98 23.99 -23.52
CA SER A 304 19.68 24.75 -24.57
C SER A 304 21.02 25.32 -24.08
N LYS A 305 21.04 25.96 -22.90
CA LYS A 305 22.23 26.56 -22.28
C LYS A 305 23.34 25.52 -22.07
N TYR A 306 22.98 24.35 -21.54
CA TYR A 306 23.94 23.28 -21.18
C TYR A 306 24.08 22.20 -22.26
N LYS A 307 23.42 22.34 -23.41
CA LYS A 307 23.44 21.42 -24.54
C LYS A 307 22.97 19.99 -24.16
N ILE A 308 21.91 19.94 -23.37
CA ILE A 308 21.27 18.71 -22.94
C ILE A 308 20.16 18.38 -23.93
N THR A 309 19.97 17.10 -24.25
CA THR A 309 18.80 16.62 -25.00
C THR A 309 17.84 16.01 -24.01
N LEU A 310 16.69 16.64 -23.79
CA LEU A 310 15.66 16.10 -22.90
C LEU A 310 14.80 15.09 -23.65
N LYS A 311 14.58 13.94 -23.05
CA LYS A 311 13.65 12.90 -23.53
C LYS A 311 12.19 13.36 -23.40
N TYR A 312 11.91 14.11 -22.34
CA TYR A 312 10.59 14.68 -22.05
C TYR A 312 10.71 16.20 -22.02
N ASN A 313 9.72 16.90 -22.56
CA ASN A 313 9.74 18.35 -22.68
C ASN A 313 8.50 18.99 -22.04
N GLU A 314 8.50 20.31 -21.91
CA GLU A 314 7.51 21.11 -21.20
C GLU A 314 6.19 21.32 -21.95
N SER A 315 6.04 20.82 -23.16
CA SER A 315 4.82 21.05 -23.91
C SER A 315 3.68 20.20 -23.35
N ASP A 316 2.60 20.82 -22.93
CA ASP A 316 1.33 20.17 -22.61
C ASP A 316 0.69 19.48 -23.83
N GLU A 317 1.28 19.61 -24.99
CA GLU A 317 0.88 19.00 -26.26
C GLU A 317 1.64 17.70 -26.53
N ASP A 318 1.90 16.88 -25.54
CA ASP A 318 2.34 15.54 -25.84
C ASP A 318 1.16 14.78 -26.46
N LYS A 319 1.36 14.29 -27.70
CA LYS A 319 0.32 13.66 -28.52
C LYS A 319 -0.26 12.38 -27.91
N THR A 320 0.22 11.99 -26.73
CA THR A 320 -0.14 10.78 -26.00
C THR A 320 -0.87 11.00 -24.68
N ASN A 321 -1.11 12.25 -24.25
CA ASN A 321 -1.79 12.57 -22.97
C ASN A 321 -2.99 13.48 -23.20
N LYS A 322 -3.89 13.09 -24.11
CA LYS A 322 -5.09 13.85 -24.37
C LYS A 322 -6.07 13.72 -23.21
N LYS A 323 -6.64 14.86 -22.84
CA LYS A 323 -7.74 14.93 -21.88
C LYS A 323 -9.05 15.13 -22.62
N TYR A 324 -10.00 14.25 -22.37
CA TYR A 324 -11.34 14.32 -22.92
C TYR A 324 -12.31 14.60 -21.78
N TYR A 325 -12.96 15.75 -21.82
CA TYR A 325 -13.85 16.24 -20.77
C TYR A 325 -15.32 15.93 -21.10
N PHE A 326 -16.05 15.44 -20.08
CA PHE A 326 -17.46 15.10 -20.15
C PHE A 326 -18.24 15.87 -19.09
N ASP A 327 -19.33 16.53 -19.48
CA ASP A 327 -20.26 17.22 -18.60
C ASP A 327 -21.68 17.01 -19.12
N SER A 328 -22.44 16.11 -18.50
CA SER A 328 -23.82 15.81 -18.93
C SER A 328 -24.78 17.02 -18.85
N ASN A 329 -24.41 18.04 -18.08
CA ASN A 329 -25.17 19.29 -17.95
C ASN A 329 -24.82 20.32 -19.05
N ALA A 330 -23.85 20.05 -19.91
CA ALA A 330 -23.51 20.94 -21.01
C ALA A 330 -24.67 21.01 -22.02
N LYS A 331 -25.01 22.23 -22.44
CA LYS A 331 -26.18 22.48 -23.32
C LYS A 331 -26.05 21.83 -24.69
N THR A 332 -24.86 21.63 -25.17
CA THR A 332 -24.56 21.03 -26.47
C THR A 332 -23.43 20.03 -26.33
N ASN A 333 -23.46 18.99 -27.17
CA ASN A 333 -22.35 18.06 -27.23
C ASN A 333 -21.14 18.76 -27.86
N GLY A 334 -20.06 18.90 -27.06
CA GLY A 334 -18.90 19.68 -27.44
C GLY A 334 -17.86 18.89 -28.21
N THR A 335 -16.60 19.35 -28.12
CA THR A 335 -15.42 18.75 -28.75
C THR A 335 -14.53 17.96 -27.80
N GLY A 336 -14.94 17.82 -26.53
CA GLY A 336 -14.20 17.12 -25.50
C GLY A 336 -13.11 17.95 -24.81
N THR A 337 -13.03 19.26 -25.07
CA THR A 337 -12.16 20.16 -24.30
C THR A 337 -12.87 20.64 -23.03
N ILE A 338 -12.13 21.14 -22.05
CA ILE A 338 -12.69 21.65 -20.81
C ILE A 338 -13.70 22.80 -21.05
N SER A 339 -13.49 23.64 -22.06
CA SER A 339 -14.39 24.73 -22.42
C SER A 339 -15.54 24.28 -23.32
N SER A 340 -15.49 23.09 -23.88
CA SER A 340 -16.50 22.52 -24.77
C SER A 340 -16.60 20.98 -24.56
N PRO A 341 -17.05 20.55 -23.35
CA PRO A 341 -17.06 19.13 -22.99
C PRO A 341 -18.11 18.35 -23.79
N PHE A 342 -17.92 17.05 -23.94
CA PHE A 342 -18.94 16.13 -24.40
C PHE A 342 -20.07 16.04 -23.36
N ASN A 343 -21.34 16.01 -23.81
CA ASN A 343 -22.47 15.89 -22.89
C ASN A 343 -23.06 14.47 -22.81
N ASN A 344 -22.49 13.53 -23.51
CA ASN A 344 -22.90 12.11 -23.46
C ASN A 344 -21.70 11.20 -23.76
N LEU A 345 -21.89 9.89 -23.56
CA LEU A 345 -20.81 8.89 -23.71
C LEU A 345 -20.63 8.41 -25.17
N ASP A 346 -21.49 8.78 -26.11
CA ASP A 346 -21.41 8.31 -27.51
C ASP A 346 -20.09 8.74 -28.17
N ALA A 347 -19.55 9.87 -27.73
CA ALA A 347 -18.28 10.39 -28.20
C ALA A 347 -17.11 9.39 -28.01
N ILE A 348 -17.15 8.56 -26.96
CA ILE A 348 -16.09 7.59 -26.64
C ILE A 348 -15.91 6.59 -27.78
N ASN A 349 -16.99 6.20 -28.47
CA ASN A 349 -16.92 5.28 -29.59
C ASN A 349 -16.10 5.82 -30.78
N ASN A 350 -15.93 7.12 -30.86
CA ASN A 350 -15.20 7.82 -31.91
C ASN A 350 -13.79 8.26 -31.47
N ILE A 351 -13.46 8.09 -30.20
CA ILE A 351 -12.14 8.44 -29.65
C ILE A 351 -11.22 7.23 -29.76
N LYS A 352 -10.10 7.40 -30.43
CA LYS A 352 -9.02 6.43 -30.38
C LYS A 352 -8.11 6.77 -29.22
N LEU A 353 -8.33 6.09 -28.08
CA LEU A 353 -7.52 6.26 -26.89
C LEU A 353 -6.10 5.67 -27.09
N ALA A 354 -5.11 6.34 -26.54
CA ALA A 354 -3.71 5.94 -26.50
C ALA A 354 -3.20 6.00 -25.04
N GLY A 355 -2.01 5.47 -24.79
CA GLY A 355 -1.39 5.52 -23.49
C GLY A 355 -1.28 6.96 -22.97
N GLY A 356 -1.63 7.16 -21.69
CA GLY A 356 -1.67 8.46 -21.02
C GLY A 356 -2.95 9.30 -21.24
N ASP A 357 -3.85 8.89 -22.16
CA ASP A 357 -5.10 9.61 -22.36
C ASP A 357 -6.01 9.52 -21.13
N LYS A 358 -6.75 10.61 -20.86
CA LYS A 358 -7.68 10.69 -19.73
C LYS A 358 -9.10 10.97 -20.19
N LEU A 359 -10.05 10.20 -19.65
CA LEU A 359 -11.49 10.47 -19.74
C LEU A 359 -11.94 11.10 -18.42
N LEU A 360 -12.23 12.36 -18.42
CA LEU A 360 -12.52 13.17 -17.23
C LEU A 360 -13.99 13.56 -17.19
N PHE A 361 -14.70 13.11 -16.16
CA PHE A 361 -16.11 13.32 -15.95
C PHE A 361 -16.34 14.40 -14.90
N LYS A 362 -17.13 15.41 -15.23
CA LYS A 362 -17.37 16.54 -14.33
C LYS A 362 -18.13 16.08 -13.09
N ARG A 363 -17.66 16.49 -11.93
CA ARG A 363 -18.38 16.28 -10.68
C ARG A 363 -19.76 16.98 -10.72
N GLY A 364 -20.76 16.31 -10.14
CA GLY A 364 -22.18 16.72 -10.21
C GLY A 364 -22.86 16.40 -11.54
N SER A 365 -22.20 15.71 -12.48
CA SER A 365 -22.82 15.18 -13.69
C SER A 365 -23.46 13.81 -13.46
N GLU A 366 -24.48 13.48 -14.26
CA GLU A 366 -25.13 12.17 -14.25
C GLU A 366 -25.20 11.60 -15.67
N PHE A 367 -24.77 10.35 -15.84
CA PHE A 367 -24.71 9.63 -17.10
C PHE A 367 -25.59 8.37 -17.02
N ASN A 368 -26.62 8.28 -17.90
CA ASN A 368 -27.57 7.20 -17.93
C ASN A 368 -27.25 6.15 -19.00
N SER A 369 -25.99 5.82 -19.14
CA SER A 369 -25.48 4.80 -20.08
C SER A 369 -24.25 4.13 -19.58
N SER A 370 -23.89 2.99 -20.15
CA SER A 370 -22.66 2.26 -19.78
C SER A 370 -21.42 2.92 -20.40
N LEU A 371 -20.39 3.11 -19.59
CA LEU A 371 -19.06 3.43 -20.07
C LEU A 371 -18.36 2.14 -20.50
N SER A 372 -18.08 2.00 -21.78
CA SER A 372 -17.46 0.80 -22.34
C SER A 372 -16.06 1.08 -22.90
N LEU A 373 -15.05 0.44 -22.35
CA LEU A 373 -13.67 0.46 -22.79
C LEU A 373 -13.34 -0.90 -23.41
N ILE A 374 -13.36 -0.99 -24.74
CA ILE A 374 -13.20 -2.25 -25.46
C ILE A 374 -12.00 -2.19 -26.39
N ASN A 375 -11.05 -3.15 -26.26
CA ASN A 375 -9.81 -3.20 -27.01
C ASN A 375 -8.97 -1.91 -26.83
N VAL A 376 -8.98 -1.36 -25.65
CA VAL A 376 -8.28 -0.13 -25.30
C VAL A 376 -7.00 -0.49 -24.56
N ASN A 377 -5.90 0.09 -24.98
CA ASN A 377 -4.59 -0.25 -24.41
C ASN A 377 -3.81 1.02 -24.09
N GLY A 378 -3.62 1.26 -22.81
CA GLY A 378 -2.58 2.16 -22.33
C GLY A 378 -1.20 1.53 -22.42
N ASP A 379 -0.18 2.28 -22.08
CA ASP A 379 1.19 1.80 -21.92
C ASP A 379 1.48 1.47 -20.46
N ASP A 380 2.49 0.65 -20.19
CA ASP A 380 2.84 0.23 -18.83
C ASP A 380 3.19 1.43 -17.92
N ASP A 381 3.84 2.45 -18.47
CA ASP A 381 4.21 3.67 -17.76
C ASP A 381 3.18 4.81 -17.93
N ASN A 382 2.25 4.67 -18.87
CA ASN A 382 1.21 5.67 -19.16
C ASN A 382 -0.14 4.99 -19.33
N PRO A 383 -0.84 4.63 -18.24
CA PRO A 383 -2.16 4.04 -18.31
C PRO A 383 -3.19 5.04 -18.85
N ILE A 384 -4.27 4.51 -19.41
CA ILE A 384 -5.45 5.31 -19.70
C ILE A 384 -6.23 5.47 -18.39
N VAL A 385 -6.57 6.71 -18.06
CA VAL A 385 -7.25 7.05 -16.80
C VAL A 385 -8.68 7.48 -17.07
N VAL A 386 -9.60 6.87 -16.35
CA VAL A 386 -11.01 7.28 -16.25
C VAL A 386 -11.22 7.84 -14.85
N SER A 387 -11.48 9.16 -14.75
CA SER A 387 -11.60 9.85 -13.47
C SER A 387 -12.58 11.01 -13.51
N SER A 388 -12.71 11.75 -12.43
CA SER A 388 -13.51 12.96 -12.33
C SER A 388 -12.68 14.23 -12.45
N TYR A 389 -13.35 15.37 -12.68
CA TYR A 389 -12.75 16.70 -12.59
C TYR A 389 -13.74 17.70 -11.99
N ASP A 390 -13.23 18.86 -11.58
CA ASP A 390 -13.98 19.93 -10.91
C ASP A 390 -14.37 19.55 -9.46
N LYS A 391 -15.16 20.36 -8.79
CA LYS A 391 -15.59 20.21 -7.39
C LYS A 391 -17.04 19.76 -7.29
N GLY A 392 -17.38 19.10 -6.20
CA GLY A 392 -18.73 18.65 -5.90
C GLY A 392 -18.85 17.13 -5.78
N ASP A 393 -20.07 16.62 -5.87
CA ASP A 393 -20.35 15.19 -5.78
C ASP A 393 -19.71 14.40 -6.94
N LEU A 394 -19.34 13.17 -6.69
CA LEU A 394 -18.76 12.30 -7.74
C LEU A 394 -19.68 12.24 -8.97
N PRO A 395 -19.12 12.17 -10.18
CA PRO A 395 -19.94 11.97 -11.38
C PRO A 395 -20.65 10.63 -11.29
N LYS A 396 -21.98 10.67 -11.42
CA LYS A 396 -22.82 9.49 -11.22
C LYS A 396 -23.09 8.77 -12.54
N PHE A 397 -22.86 7.47 -12.54
CA PHE A 397 -23.25 6.56 -13.61
C PHE A 397 -24.42 5.70 -13.13
N ASP A 398 -25.63 6.07 -13.55
CA ASP A 398 -26.86 5.36 -13.22
C ASP A 398 -27.41 4.68 -14.48
N TYR A 399 -27.21 3.38 -14.61
CA TYR A 399 -27.58 2.68 -15.82
C TYR A 399 -28.34 1.39 -15.55
N ASN A 400 -29.64 1.47 -15.80
CA ASN A 400 -30.57 0.34 -15.66
C ASN A 400 -30.59 -0.53 -16.91
N ASN A 401 -29.60 -1.43 -17.07
CA ASN A 401 -29.57 -2.31 -18.23
C ASN A 401 -29.27 -3.78 -17.83
N GLU A 402 -30.15 -4.69 -18.29
CA GLU A 402 -30.04 -6.13 -18.01
C GLU A 402 -29.23 -6.92 -19.05
N ASN A 403 -28.50 -6.26 -19.94
CA ASN A 403 -27.72 -6.93 -21.00
C ASN A 403 -26.50 -7.76 -20.50
N GLY A 404 -26.26 -7.76 -19.20
CA GLY A 404 -25.19 -8.51 -18.58
C GLY A 404 -23.81 -7.85 -18.64
N LYS A 405 -23.73 -6.63 -19.19
CA LYS A 405 -22.51 -5.81 -19.10
C LYS A 405 -22.49 -5.06 -17.78
N GLY A 406 -21.33 -4.54 -17.40
CA GLY A 406 -21.20 -3.61 -16.29
C GLY A 406 -21.68 -2.19 -16.67
N ILE A 407 -21.99 -1.38 -15.67
CA ILE A 407 -22.18 0.06 -15.87
C ILE A 407 -20.85 0.64 -16.35
N ILE A 408 -19.74 0.23 -15.73
CA ILE A 408 -18.39 0.36 -16.29
C ILE A 408 -17.99 -1.00 -16.86
N TYR A 409 -17.71 -1.07 -18.14
CA TYR A 409 -17.39 -2.29 -18.86
C TYR A 409 -16.02 -2.19 -19.52
N ILE A 410 -15.06 -2.98 -19.03
CA ILE A 410 -13.70 -3.06 -19.55
C ILE A 410 -13.54 -4.41 -20.23
N LYS A 411 -13.23 -4.42 -21.52
CA LYS A 411 -13.09 -5.66 -22.28
C LYS A 411 -11.82 -5.68 -23.13
N ASN A 412 -11.05 -6.78 -23.06
CA ASN A 412 -9.85 -6.98 -23.87
C ASN A 412 -8.87 -5.80 -23.81
N SER A 413 -8.64 -5.25 -22.66
CA SER A 413 -7.95 -3.98 -22.48
C SER A 413 -6.83 -4.10 -21.46
N ASN A 414 -5.80 -3.28 -21.60
CA ASN A 414 -4.63 -3.25 -20.73
C ASN A 414 -4.34 -1.84 -20.21
N ASN A 415 -3.67 -1.74 -19.07
CA ASN A 415 -3.14 -0.49 -18.55
C ASN A 415 -4.24 0.58 -18.40
N ILE A 416 -5.24 0.27 -17.58
CA ILE A 416 -6.40 1.15 -17.35
C ILE A 416 -6.57 1.39 -15.86
N ILE A 417 -6.80 2.64 -15.49
CA ILE A 417 -7.22 3.06 -14.15
C ILE A 417 -8.63 3.61 -14.24
N VAL A 418 -9.54 3.13 -13.40
CA VAL A 418 -10.88 3.69 -13.20
C VAL A 418 -11.01 4.11 -11.75
N GLU A 419 -11.34 5.39 -11.54
CA GLU A 419 -11.36 5.98 -10.21
C GLU A 419 -12.34 7.14 -10.07
N ASN A 420 -12.66 7.51 -8.83
CA ASN A 420 -13.41 8.72 -8.48
C ASN A 420 -14.77 8.85 -9.18
N LEU A 421 -15.53 7.76 -9.23
CA LEU A 421 -16.87 7.71 -9.83
C LEU A 421 -17.91 7.16 -8.84
N ASP A 422 -19.14 7.62 -8.97
CA ASP A 422 -20.35 7.07 -8.33
C ASP A 422 -21.06 6.16 -9.32
N ILE A 423 -21.27 4.89 -8.95
CA ILE A 423 -21.83 3.85 -9.82
C ILE A 423 -23.06 3.23 -9.16
N THR A 424 -24.21 3.38 -9.78
CA THR A 424 -25.48 2.92 -9.21
C THR A 424 -26.42 2.37 -10.28
N ASP A 425 -27.46 1.67 -9.83
CA ASP A 425 -28.52 1.13 -10.66
C ASP A 425 -29.86 1.49 -10.03
N SER A 426 -30.59 2.41 -10.67
CA SER A 426 -31.91 2.88 -10.22
C SER A 426 -33.03 1.86 -10.40
N SER A 427 -32.75 0.65 -10.89
CA SER A 427 -33.75 -0.39 -11.04
C SER A 427 -34.32 -0.87 -9.70
N GLU A 428 -35.61 -1.04 -9.63
CA GLU A 428 -36.29 -1.69 -8.51
C GLU A 428 -36.36 -3.22 -8.65
N VAL A 429 -36.00 -3.76 -9.82
CA VAL A 429 -36.16 -5.18 -10.17
C VAL A 429 -34.78 -5.84 -10.27
N GLU A 430 -34.67 -7.04 -9.71
CA GLU A 430 -33.47 -7.87 -9.86
C GLU A 430 -33.16 -8.19 -11.32
N GLY A 431 -31.90 -8.12 -11.71
CA GLY A 431 -31.48 -8.39 -13.07
C GLY A 431 -30.04 -8.86 -13.19
N ASN A 432 -29.62 -9.11 -14.41
CA ASN A 432 -28.26 -9.51 -14.73
C ASN A 432 -27.31 -8.28 -14.74
N ARG A 433 -27.16 -7.60 -13.58
CA ARG A 433 -26.52 -6.29 -13.42
C ARG A 433 -25.23 -6.35 -12.64
N ARG A 434 -24.34 -5.41 -12.98
CA ARG A 434 -23.01 -5.23 -12.34
C ARG A 434 -22.64 -3.77 -12.33
N GLY A 435 -21.99 -3.34 -11.26
CA GLY A 435 -21.38 -2.02 -11.25
C GLY A 435 -20.21 -1.96 -12.23
N VAL A 436 -19.16 -2.76 -12.00
CA VAL A 436 -18.00 -2.88 -12.89
C VAL A 436 -17.86 -4.30 -13.40
N LEU A 437 -17.64 -4.45 -14.69
CA LEU A 437 -17.28 -5.74 -15.30
C LEU A 437 -15.97 -5.61 -16.07
N ILE A 438 -15.00 -6.44 -15.67
CA ILE A 438 -13.74 -6.63 -16.38
C ILE A 438 -13.82 -8.00 -17.05
N ASP A 439 -13.82 -8.03 -18.39
CA ASP A 439 -14.00 -9.24 -19.19
C ASP A 439 -12.90 -9.39 -20.24
N ILE A 440 -12.53 -10.60 -20.53
CA ILE A 440 -11.64 -10.94 -21.64
C ILE A 440 -12.19 -12.09 -22.47
N ASP A 441 -11.92 -12.03 -23.73
CA ASP A 441 -12.09 -13.17 -24.66
C ASP A 441 -10.87 -13.32 -25.57
N GLY A 442 -10.89 -14.31 -26.42
CA GLY A 442 -9.79 -14.56 -27.35
C GLY A 442 -8.83 -15.67 -26.91
N GLY A 443 -7.73 -15.78 -27.60
CA GLY A 443 -6.80 -16.90 -27.45
C GLY A 443 -7.32 -18.20 -28.03
N ASN A 444 -6.49 -19.22 -27.99
CA ASN A 444 -6.82 -20.60 -28.38
C ASN A 444 -5.86 -21.57 -27.67
N GLN A 445 -6.05 -22.86 -27.82
CA GLN A 445 -5.27 -23.91 -27.14
C GLN A 445 -3.74 -23.83 -27.38
N ASN A 446 -3.32 -23.20 -28.48
CA ASN A 446 -1.91 -23.02 -28.84
C ASN A 446 -1.39 -21.63 -28.49
N ASN A 447 -2.28 -20.69 -28.19
CA ASN A 447 -1.93 -19.29 -27.90
C ASN A 447 -2.80 -18.74 -26.76
N TYR A 448 -2.28 -18.77 -25.55
CA TYR A 448 -2.90 -18.16 -24.38
C TYR A 448 -2.61 -16.66 -24.35
N ILE A 449 -3.61 -15.86 -24.11
CA ILE A 449 -3.49 -14.39 -24.03
C ILE A 449 -3.52 -13.93 -22.58
N THR A 450 -2.64 -13.00 -22.25
CA THR A 450 -2.65 -12.33 -20.95
C THR A 450 -2.91 -10.84 -21.17
N TYR A 451 -3.95 -10.32 -20.52
CA TYR A 451 -4.20 -8.90 -20.35
C TYR A 451 -3.71 -8.45 -18.98
N LYS A 452 -3.32 -7.18 -18.83
CA LYS A 452 -2.64 -6.74 -17.61
C LYS A 452 -2.96 -5.33 -17.17
N ASN A 453 -2.61 -5.04 -15.90
CA ASN A 453 -2.57 -3.70 -15.32
C ASN A 453 -3.94 -3.01 -15.35
N ILE A 454 -4.91 -3.56 -14.65
CA ILE A 454 -6.23 -2.91 -14.44
C ILE A 454 -6.34 -2.49 -12.98
N THR A 455 -6.58 -1.21 -12.75
CA THR A 455 -6.80 -0.65 -11.41
C THR A 455 -8.20 -0.09 -11.29
N ILE A 456 -8.95 -0.54 -10.29
CA ILE A 456 -10.28 -0.04 -9.91
C ILE A 456 -10.19 0.49 -8.49
N ARG A 457 -10.28 1.81 -8.34
CA ARG A 457 -10.07 2.42 -7.02
C ARG A 457 -10.95 3.64 -6.78
N ASN A 458 -11.17 3.97 -5.50
CA ASN A 458 -11.89 5.16 -5.07
C ASN A 458 -13.29 5.29 -5.70
N LEU A 459 -13.94 4.17 -5.97
CA LEU A 459 -15.31 4.16 -6.50
C LEU A 459 -16.31 4.07 -5.34
N TYR A 460 -17.44 4.74 -5.51
CA TYR A 460 -18.65 4.52 -4.72
C TYR A 460 -19.64 3.69 -5.54
N ILE A 461 -19.78 2.40 -5.20
CA ILE A 461 -20.64 1.44 -5.93
C ILE A 461 -21.80 1.06 -5.03
N HIS A 462 -23.02 1.40 -5.42
CA HIS A 462 -24.16 1.18 -4.55
C HIS A 462 -25.45 0.87 -5.30
N HIS A 463 -26.40 0.26 -4.58
CA HIS A 463 -27.75 -0.06 -5.08
C HIS A 463 -27.77 -0.89 -6.37
N ILE A 464 -26.83 -1.84 -6.51
CA ILE A 464 -26.81 -2.71 -7.69
C ILE A 464 -27.81 -3.86 -7.50
N LYS A 465 -28.90 -3.84 -8.26
CA LYS A 465 -29.96 -4.85 -8.24
C LYS A 465 -29.57 -6.14 -8.98
N GLY A 466 -28.53 -6.80 -8.48
CA GLY A 466 -28.05 -8.07 -9.03
C GLY A 466 -29.00 -9.23 -8.76
N TYR A 467 -29.15 -10.15 -9.73
CA TYR A 467 -29.97 -11.34 -9.57
C TYR A 467 -29.42 -12.28 -8.51
N LEU A 468 -30.25 -12.70 -7.57
CA LEU A 468 -29.92 -13.65 -6.51
C LEU A 468 -31.04 -14.67 -6.30
N ASP A 469 -30.85 -15.91 -6.71
CA ASP A 469 -31.79 -17.00 -6.44
C ASP A 469 -31.65 -17.50 -4.99
N ALA A 470 -32.28 -16.78 -4.09
CA ALA A 470 -32.20 -17.10 -2.65
C ALA A 470 -32.86 -18.45 -2.29
N LYS A 471 -33.82 -18.93 -3.08
CA LYS A 471 -34.51 -20.22 -2.81
C LYS A 471 -33.66 -21.43 -3.12
N ASN A 472 -32.77 -21.34 -4.11
CA ASN A 472 -31.87 -22.41 -4.53
C ASN A 472 -30.44 -22.20 -4.03
N ASN A 473 -30.26 -21.57 -2.88
CA ASN A 473 -28.94 -21.29 -2.31
C ASN A 473 -28.07 -20.39 -3.19
N GLY A 474 -28.70 -19.56 -4.01
CA GLY A 474 -27.93 -18.82 -4.98
C GLY A 474 -27.12 -19.75 -5.91
N SER A 475 -27.55 -20.99 -6.15
CA SER A 475 -26.82 -21.98 -6.95
C SER A 475 -26.89 -21.70 -8.44
N ALA A 476 -27.83 -20.85 -8.86
CA ALA A 476 -27.85 -20.36 -10.23
C ALA A 476 -26.54 -19.64 -10.55
N LEU A 477 -26.06 -19.79 -11.76
CA LEU A 477 -24.83 -19.19 -12.26
C LEU A 477 -24.73 -17.68 -12.06
N SER A 478 -25.88 -17.00 -12.16
CA SER A 478 -25.98 -15.59 -11.85
C SER A 478 -25.71 -15.26 -10.38
N SER A 479 -25.80 -16.22 -9.49
CA SER A 479 -25.78 -15.98 -8.05
C SER A 479 -24.45 -15.51 -7.46
N LYS A 480 -23.38 -15.54 -8.22
CA LYS A 480 -22.07 -15.01 -7.82
C LYS A 480 -21.41 -14.20 -8.94
N SER A 481 -22.13 -13.88 -9.98
CA SER A 481 -21.68 -13.17 -11.18
C SER A 481 -22.41 -11.88 -11.44
N THR A 482 -23.18 -11.40 -10.47
CA THR A 482 -23.84 -10.09 -10.47
C THR A 482 -23.47 -9.36 -9.18
N GLY A 483 -23.57 -8.05 -9.17
CA GLY A 483 -23.29 -7.21 -8.00
C GLY A 483 -22.29 -6.10 -8.27
N GLY A 484 -21.37 -5.84 -7.37
CA GLY A 484 -20.47 -4.70 -7.42
C GLY A 484 -19.42 -4.79 -8.53
N ILE A 485 -18.27 -5.41 -8.26
CA ILE A 485 -17.16 -5.56 -9.20
C ILE A 485 -16.99 -7.02 -9.57
N GLN A 486 -16.93 -7.29 -10.87
CA GLN A 486 -16.78 -8.64 -11.39
C GLN A 486 -15.59 -8.71 -12.35
N ILE A 487 -14.75 -9.73 -12.15
CA ILE A 487 -13.67 -10.09 -13.08
C ILE A 487 -13.96 -11.48 -13.61
N TRP A 488 -14.03 -11.64 -14.91
CA TRP A 488 -14.18 -12.95 -15.53
C TRP A 488 -13.52 -13.06 -16.90
N THR A 489 -13.54 -14.23 -17.48
CA THR A 489 -13.18 -14.46 -18.87
C THR A 489 -14.30 -15.17 -19.62
N SER A 490 -14.56 -14.73 -20.84
CA SER A 490 -15.40 -15.43 -21.80
C SER A 490 -14.62 -16.44 -22.67
N SER A 491 -13.33 -16.64 -22.39
CA SER A 491 -12.44 -17.59 -23.06
C SER A 491 -11.74 -18.55 -22.11
N LYS A 492 -11.49 -19.77 -22.57
CA LYS A 492 -10.67 -20.78 -21.88
C LYS A 492 -9.16 -20.53 -21.98
N TYR A 493 -8.77 -19.54 -22.76
CA TYR A 493 -7.38 -19.32 -23.19
C TYR A 493 -6.89 -17.90 -22.91
N ALA A 494 -7.56 -17.20 -21.98
CA ALA A 494 -7.21 -15.86 -21.60
C ALA A 494 -7.19 -15.70 -20.09
N LYS A 495 -6.32 -14.84 -19.57
CA LYS A 495 -6.23 -14.48 -18.15
C LYS A 495 -5.88 -13.01 -17.96
N TYR A 496 -6.07 -12.53 -16.75
CA TYR A 496 -5.52 -11.26 -16.28
C TYR A 496 -4.25 -11.47 -15.46
N ASP A 497 -3.36 -10.51 -15.55
CA ASP A 497 -2.20 -10.34 -14.69
C ASP A 497 -2.19 -8.91 -14.15
N ASN A 498 -1.91 -8.73 -12.86
CA ASN A 498 -1.87 -7.45 -12.19
C ASN A 498 -3.22 -6.69 -12.27
N VAL A 499 -4.17 -7.11 -11.42
CA VAL A 499 -5.45 -6.42 -11.23
C VAL A 499 -5.55 -5.96 -9.78
N THR A 500 -5.70 -4.65 -9.58
CA THR A 500 -5.83 -4.02 -8.26
C THR A 500 -7.24 -3.48 -8.08
N ILE A 501 -7.93 -3.89 -7.01
CA ILE A 501 -9.24 -3.38 -6.59
C ILE A 501 -9.07 -2.82 -5.18
N THR A 502 -8.98 -1.50 -5.04
CA THR A 502 -8.59 -0.89 -3.77
C THR A 502 -9.35 0.38 -3.44
N ASN A 503 -9.52 0.67 -2.14
CA ASN A 503 -10.14 1.90 -1.65
C ASN A 503 -11.57 2.16 -2.19
N ASN A 504 -12.33 1.13 -2.52
CA ASN A 504 -13.71 1.29 -2.99
C ASN A 504 -14.71 1.17 -1.83
N ILE A 505 -15.79 1.93 -1.89
CA ILE A 505 -16.95 1.77 -1.04
C ILE A 505 -18.00 1.02 -1.86
N ILE A 506 -18.41 -0.17 -1.40
CA ILE A 506 -19.38 -1.04 -2.07
C ILE A 506 -20.49 -1.35 -1.08
N GLU A 507 -21.69 -0.82 -1.33
CA GLU A 507 -22.79 -1.01 -0.40
C GLU A 507 -24.14 -1.24 -1.07
N ASN A 508 -25.08 -1.87 -0.35
CA ASN A 508 -26.43 -2.12 -0.86
C ASN A 508 -26.44 -2.88 -2.19
N VAL A 509 -25.63 -3.93 -2.26
CA VAL A 509 -25.49 -4.77 -3.45
C VAL A 509 -26.23 -6.09 -3.25
N ASP A 510 -27.11 -6.43 -4.15
CA ASP A 510 -28.05 -7.56 -3.99
C ASP A 510 -27.41 -8.94 -3.97
N ASN A 511 -26.22 -9.12 -4.51
CA ASN A 511 -25.52 -10.39 -4.57
C ASN A 511 -24.10 -10.29 -4.01
N VAL A 512 -23.06 -10.22 -4.84
CA VAL A 512 -21.67 -10.24 -4.42
C VAL A 512 -21.03 -8.87 -4.56
N GLY A 513 -20.27 -8.44 -3.54
CA GLY A 513 -19.52 -7.18 -3.59
C GLY A 513 -18.44 -7.22 -4.67
N ILE A 514 -17.44 -8.08 -4.51
CA ILE A 514 -16.36 -8.29 -5.48
C ILE A 514 -16.26 -9.78 -5.80
N SER A 515 -16.19 -10.16 -7.08
CA SER A 515 -15.90 -11.54 -7.43
C SER A 515 -14.94 -11.70 -8.61
N THR A 516 -14.15 -12.76 -8.55
CA THR A 516 -13.35 -13.23 -9.66
C THR A 516 -13.91 -14.56 -10.15
N TYR A 517 -14.05 -14.70 -11.44
CA TYR A 517 -14.48 -15.93 -12.07
C TYR A 517 -13.54 -16.30 -13.21
N TRP A 518 -13.43 -17.59 -13.47
CA TRP A 518 -12.86 -18.03 -14.72
C TRP A 518 -13.95 -18.16 -15.79
N TYR A 519 -13.76 -18.96 -16.75
CA TYR A 519 -14.56 -19.08 -17.95
C TYR A 519 -16.02 -19.48 -17.71
N LYS A 520 -16.92 -18.78 -18.38
CA LYS A 520 -18.36 -19.06 -18.41
C LYS A 520 -18.76 -19.53 -19.81
N GLU A 521 -19.26 -20.74 -19.93
CA GLU A 521 -19.84 -21.29 -21.18
C GLU A 521 -21.34 -21.51 -21.01
N GLY A 522 -22.15 -20.71 -21.66
CA GLY A 522 -23.61 -20.73 -21.49
C GLY A 522 -23.98 -20.54 -20.02
N ASN A 523 -24.62 -21.55 -19.45
CA ASN A 523 -25.02 -21.58 -18.05
C ASN A 523 -24.03 -22.33 -17.13
N THR A 524 -22.89 -22.77 -17.60
CA THR A 524 -21.91 -23.55 -16.81
C THR A 524 -20.66 -22.73 -16.55
N VAL A 525 -20.27 -22.60 -15.27
CA VAL A 525 -18.97 -22.04 -14.87
C VAL A 525 -17.96 -23.19 -14.91
N SER A 526 -17.02 -23.10 -15.81
CA SER A 526 -15.91 -24.03 -15.84
C SER A 526 -14.95 -23.75 -14.68
N LYS A 527 -14.31 -24.80 -14.20
CA LYS A 527 -13.34 -24.75 -13.11
C LYS A 527 -12.05 -25.39 -13.59
N VAL A 528 -10.92 -24.79 -13.26
CA VAL A 528 -9.62 -25.43 -13.44
C VAL A 528 -9.06 -25.74 -12.07
N SER A 529 -8.73 -26.99 -11.86
CA SER A 529 -8.16 -27.44 -10.60
C SER A 529 -6.75 -26.86 -10.41
N PRO A 530 -6.43 -26.28 -9.23
CA PRO A 530 -5.07 -25.85 -8.90
C PRO A 530 -4.06 -27.01 -8.80
N TYR A 531 -4.56 -28.23 -8.84
CA TYR A 531 -3.72 -29.44 -8.94
C TYR A 531 -3.40 -29.85 -10.39
N SER A 532 -3.88 -29.09 -11.38
CA SER A 532 -3.65 -29.37 -12.81
C SER A 532 -2.63 -28.43 -13.44
N ASP A 533 -1.85 -28.94 -14.41
CA ASP A 533 -0.87 -28.15 -15.18
C ASP A 533 -1.48 -26.99 -15.98
N LYS A 534 -2.79 -27.03 -16.21
CA LYS A 534 -3.50 -25.94 -16.89
C LYS A 534 -3.68 -24.72 -16.01
N PHE A 535 -3.65 -24.88 -14.69
CA PHE A 535 -3.99 -23.80 -13.78
C PHE A 535 -3.10 -22.57 -13.97
N SER A 536 -1.79 -22.75 -14.03
CA SER A 536 -0.83 -21.64 -14.22
C SER A 536 -1.04 -20.84 -15.52
N LYS A 537 -1.64 -21.47 -16.54
CA LYS A 537 -1.93 -20.82 -17.83
C LYS A 537 -3.23 -20.02 -17.83
N THR A 538 -4.14 -20.29 -16.91
CA THR A 538 -5.50 -19.75 -16.92
C THR A 538 -5.87 -18.98 -15.66
N ALA A 539 -5.17 -19.20 -14.56
CA ALA A 539 -5.41 -18.50 -13.32
C ALA A 539 -4.92 -17.03 -13.42
N TYR A 540 -5.68 -16.13 -12.84
CA TYR A 540 -5.28 -14.72 -12.71
C TYR A 540 -4.11 -14.62 -11.74
N THR A 541 -3.13 -13.80 -12.10
CA THR A 541 -1.92 -13.58 -11.31
C THR A 541 -1.86 -12.16 -10.81
N ASN A 542 -1.15 -11.93 -9.69
CA ASN A 542 -0.95 -10.61 -9.11
C ASN A 542 -2.27 -9.82 -8.90
N VAL A 543 -3.29 -10.50 -8.37
CA VAL A 543 -4.56 -9.87 -8.02
C VAL A 543 -4.50 -9.35 -6.60
N GLU A 544 -4.77 -8.08 -6.42
CA GLU A 544 -4.89 -7.40 -5.14
C GLU A 544 -6.32 -6.92 -4.93
N ILE A 545 -6.92 -7.28 -3.78
CA ILE A 545 -8.21 -6.76 -3.33
C ILE A 545 -7.98 -6.18 -1.93
N SER A 546 -7.84 -4.85 -1.84
CA SER A 546 -7.36 -4.23 -0.61
C SER A 546 -8.12 -2.95 -0.23
N ASN A 547 -8.16 -2.64 1.07
CA ASN A 547 -8.70 -1.38 1.59
C ASN A 547 -10.14 -1.05 1.15
N ASN A 548 -10.93 -2.03 0.76
CA ASN A 548 -12.32 -1.79 0.38
C ASN A 548 -13.24 -1.84 1.61
N ASN A 549 -14.23 -0.95 1.64
CA ASN A 549 -15.32 -1.00 2.61
C ASN A 549 -16.55 -1.62 1.93
N ILE A 550 -16.95 -2.82 2.37
CA ILE A 550 -18.02 -3.60 1.73
C ILE A 550 -19.13 -3.90 2.74
N SER A 551 -20.33 -3.36 2.50
CA SER A 551 -21.42 -3.49 3.45
C SER A 551 -22.80 -3.70 2.78
N ASN A 552 -23.76 -4.17 3.55
CA ASN A 552 -25.15 -4.39 3.10
C ASN A 552 -25.23 -5.24 1.82
N VAL A 553 -24.55 -6.38 1.83
CA VAL A 553 -24.44 -7.27 0.66
C VAL A 553 -25.37 -8.45 0.81
N GLY A 554 -26.07 -8.79 -0.29
CA GLY A 554 -27.07 -9.86 -0.29
C GLY A 554 -26.51 -11.24 -0.01
N LYS A 555 -25.25 -11.53 -0.38
CA LYS A 555 -24.60 -12.82 -0.19
C LYS A 555 -23.15 -12.67 0.31
N ASN A 556 -22.15 -12.85 -0.54
CA ASN A 556 -20.74 -12.75 -0.17
C ASN A 556 -20.18 -11.34 -0.42
N ALA A 557 -19.30 -10.86 0.44
CA ALA A 557 -18.62 -9.61 0.15
C ALA A 557 -17.54 -9.79 -0.92
N ILE A 558 -16.63 -10.76 -0.71
CA ILE A 558 -15.57 -11.11 -1.67
C ILE A 558 -15.65 -12.60 -1.98
N PHE A 559 -15.74 -12.92 -3.26
CA PHE A 559 -15.71 -14.28 -3.77
C PHE A 559 -14.58 -14.45 -4.77
N ALA A 560 -13.43 -14.94 -4.30
CA ALA A 560 -12.20 -15.08 -5.06
C ALA A 560 -12.04 -16.50 -5.64
N ARG A 561 -12.00 -16.60 -6.96
CA ARG A 561 -11.81 -17.85 -7.68
C ARG A 561 -10.77 -17.70 -8.79
N ASN A 562 -10.08 -18.79 -9.11
CA ASN A 562 -9.12 -18.86 -10.21
C ASN A 562 -7.92 -17.91 -10.04
N LEU A 563 -7.38 -17.83 -8.81
CA LEU A 563 -6.20 -17.03 -8.49
C LEU A 563 -4.97 -17.90 -8.30
N LEU A 564 -3.86 -17.50 -8.86
CA LEU A 564 -2.53 -18.03 -8.58
C LEU A 564 -1.72 -16.94 -7.87
N GLY A 565 -1.47 -17.11 -6.58
CA GLY A 565 -0.98 -16.06 -5.71
C GLY A 565 -2.07 -15.01 -5.41
N GLY A 566 -1.66 -13.76 -5.28
CA GLY A 566 -2.54 -12.63 -4.98
C GLY A 566 -2.80 -12.43 -3.49
N VAL A 567 -3.37 -11.27 -3.16
CA VAL A 567 -3.62 -10.87 -1.77
C VAL A 567 -5.02 -10.26 -1.63
N ILE A 568 -5.67 -10.57 -0.50
CA ILE A 568 -6.94 -9.97 -0.07
C ILE A 568 -6.69 -9.42 1.33
N GLU A 569 -6.59 -8.07 1.46
CA GLU A 569 -6.14 -7.49 2.70
C GLU A 569 -6.75 -6.13 3.03
N HIS A 570 -6.73 -5.79 4.32
CA HIS A 570 -7.19 -4.49 4.84
C HIS A 570 -8.62 -4.11 4.41
N ASN A 571 -9.47 -5.10 4.07
CA ASN A 571 -10.87 -4.83 3.77
C ASN A 571 -11.69 -4.80 5.06
N THR A 572 -12.60 -3.83 5.17
CA THR A 572 -13.63 -3.78 6.20
C THR A 572 -14.94 -4.28 5.62
N ILE A 573 -15.50 -5.32 6.23
CA ILE A 573 -16.67 -6.04 5.70
C ILE A 573 -17.73 -6.20 6.78
N HIS A 574 -18.97 -5.76 6.51
CA HIS A 574 -20.03 -5.94 7.48
C HIS A 574 -21.42 -6.04 6.85
N ASP A 575 -22.37 -6.50 7.63
CA ASP A 575 -23.76 -6.64 7.20
C ASP A 575 -23.92 -7.43 5.88
N THR A 576 -23.43 -8.65 5.85
CA THR A 576 -23.45 -9.53 4.68
C THR A 576 -24.46 -10.68 4.82
N ALA A 577 -24.69 -11.42 3.76
CA ALA A 577 -25.66 -12.52 3.66
C ALA A 577 -27.09 -12.08 4.01
N LEU A 578 -27.48 -10.86 3.65
CA LEU A 578 -28.78 -10.28 4.00
C LEU A 578 -29.95 -10.89 3.25
N ARG A 579 -29.70 -11.52 2.10
CA ARG A 579 -30.75 -12.05 1.19
C ARG A 579 -30.61 -13.52 0.84
N CYS A 580 -29.61 -14.20 1.41
CA CYS A 580 -29.35 -15.62 1.17
C CYS A 580 -29.09 -16.34 2.51
N TYR A 581 -29.51 -17.59 2.61
CA TYR A 581 -29.26 -18.41 3.80
C TYR A 581 -27.85 -19.02 3.82
N THR A 582 -27.07 -18.75 2.80
CA THR A 582 -25.64 -19.04 2.73
C THR A 582 -24.88 -17.79 2.34
N GLY A 583 -23.68 -17.64 2.81
CA GLY A 583 -22.82 -16.51 2.44
C GLY A 583 -21.82 -16.20 3.57
N ASN A 584 -20.57 -16.55 3.33
CA ASN A 584 -19.44 -16.09 4.13
C ASN A 584 -18.89 -14.79 3.55
N GLN A 585 -18.15 -14.04 4.33
CA GLN A 585 -17.73 -12.69 3.92
C GLN A 585 -16.63 -12.77 2.85
N ILE A 586 -15.52 -13.46 3.12
CA ILE A 586 -14.44 -13.70 2.17
C ILE A 586 -14.36 -15.18 1.86
N VAL A 587 -14.54 -15.52 0.61
CA VAL A 587 -14.53 -16.90 0.13
C VAL A 587 -13.46 -17.08 -0.93
N THR A 588 -12.62 -18.09 -0.80
CA THR A 588 -11.73 -18.54 -1.87
C THR A 588 -12.17 -19.91 -2.40
N SER A 589 -11.98 -20.14 -3.69
CA SER A 589 -12.31 -21.43 -4.30
C SER A 589 -11.50 -21.64 -5.58
N TYR A 590 -10.88 -22.79 -5.75
CA TYR A 590 -9.99 -23.06 -6.89
C TYR A 590 -8.88 -22.01 -7.00
N VAL A 591 -8.10 -21.84 -5.95
CA VAL A 591 -6.97 -20.91 -5.85
C VAL A 591 -5.71 -21.64 -5.40
N ASP A 592 -4.54 -21.08 -5.68
CA ASP A 592 -3.24 -21.57 -5.21
C ASP A 592 -2.36 -20.42 -4.73
N GLY A 593 -1.95 -20.45 -3.47
CA GLY A 593 -1.02 -19.50 -2.89
C GLY A 593 -1.57 -18.13 -2.54
N THR A 594 -2.89 -17.94 -2.48
CA THR A 594 -3.51 -16.65 -2.13
C THR A 594 -3.36 -16.36 -0.63
N ILE A 595 -3.04 -15.12 -0.27
CA ILE A 595 -2.91 -14.64 1.11
C ILE A 595 -4.13 -13.79 1.48
N ILE A 596 -4.76 -14.08 2.61
CA ILE A 596 -5.92 -13.36 3.14
C ILE A 596 -5.54 -12.84 4.53
N GLN A 597 -5.34 -11.52 4.65
CA GLN A 597 -4.78 -10.97 5.87
C GLN A 597 -5.31 -9.56 6.20
N TYR A 598 -5.25 -9.21 7.49
CA TYR A 598 -5.63 -7.88 8.00
C TYR A 598 -7.04 -7.43 7.59
N ASN A 599 -7.95 -8.37 7.30
CA ASN A 599 -9.34 -8.03 7.03
C ASN A 599 -10.13 -8.01 8.34
N GLU A 600 -11.02 -7.05 8.48
CA GLU A 600 -12.02 -7.02 9.52
C GLU A 600 -13.36 -7.46 8.95
N GLY A 601 -14.05 -8.34 9.66
CA GLY A 601 -15.39 -8.75 9.24
C GLY A 601 -16.34 -9.00 10.41
N TYR A 602 -17.50 -8.36 10.35
CA TYR A 602 -18.48 -8.45 11.42
C TYR A 602 -19.92 -8.45 10.91
N ASN A 603 -20.81 -8.84 11.81
CA ASN A 603 -22.26 -8.77 11.63
C ASN A 603 -22.77 -9.48 10.37
N ASN A 604 -22.16 -10.64 10.02
CA ASN A 604 -22.76 -11.50 9.00
C ASN A 604 -24.12 -11.99 9.51
N LYS A 605 -25.18 -11.70 8.77
CA LYS A 605 -26.58 -11.96 9.16
C LYS A 605 -27.17 -13.18 8.48
N ALA A 606 -26.41 -14.23 8.27
CA ALA A 606 -26.87 -15.42 7.55
C ALA A 606 -28.33 -15.75 7.85
N MET A 607 -29.14 -15.78 6.83
CA MET A 607 -30.58 -16.08 6.94
C MET A 607 -30.81 -17.55 7.31
N LYS A 608 -31.93 -17.84 7.98
CA LYS A 608 -32.34 -19.23 8.19
C LYS A 608 -32.71 -19.89 6.86
N ASN A 609 -32.26 -21.12 6.68
CA ASN A 609 -32.55 -21.92 5.49
C ASN A 609 -34.07 -22.14 5.32
N PRO A 610 -34.69 -21.71 4.22
CA PRO A 610 -36.10 -21.90 3.96
C PRO A 610 -36.47 -23.30 3.45
N LEU A 611 -35.47 -24.11 3.05
CA LEU A 611 -35.69 -25.41 2.42
C LEU A 611 -36.05 -26.49 3.45
N PRO A 612 -36.92 -27.45 3.09
CA PRO A 612 -37.42 -28.48 4.03
C PRO A 612 -36.32 -29.28 4.71
N ASN A 613 -35.27 -29.64 3.99
CA ASN A 613 -34.18 -30.51 4.45
C ASN A 613 -33.16 -29.74 5.33
N ASN A 614 -33.37 -28.95 6.16
CA ASN A 614 -32.56 -28.17 7.09
C ASN A 614 -33.25 -26.83 7.43
N LYS A 615 -34.59 -26.86 7.41
CA LYS A 615 -35.40 -25.69 7.67
C LYS A 615 -34.98 -25.00 8.95
N ASN A 616 -34.82 -23.70 8.91
CA ASN A 616 -34.36 -22.82 9.98
C ASN A 616 -32.89 -23.01 10.42
N ALA A 617 -32.11 -23.89 9.80
CA ALA A 617 -30.67 -23.94 10.06
C ALA A 617 -29.96 -22.71 9.49
N ILE A 618 -28.96 -22.21 10.19
CA ILE A 618 -28.00 -21.26 9.65
C ILE A 618 -26.89 -22.09 9.01
N MET A 619 -26.63 -21.88 7.73
CA MET A 619 -25.74 -22.72 6.96
C MET A 619 -24.32 -22.16 6.82
N ASP A 620 -24.18 -20.84 6.79
CA ASP A 620 -22.94 -20.07 6.68
C ASP A 620 -22.96 -18.88 7.65
N GLY A 621 -21.92 -18.09 7.66
CA GLY A 621 -21.86 -16.87 8.47
C GLY A 621 -20.52 -16.59 9.07
N SER A 622 -19.44 -17.07 8.44
CA SER A 622 -18.06 -16.79 8.86
C SER A 622 -17.46 -15.61 8.12
N LEU A 623 -16.42 -15.01 8.71
CA LEU A 623 -15.57 -14.05 8.00
C LEU A 623 -14.83 -14.74 6.86
N LEU A 624 -14.20 -15.88 7.12
CA LEU A 624 -13.26 -16.53 6.22
C LEU A 624 -13.78 -17.91 5.80
N ASP A 625 -13.71 -18.22 4.51
CA ASP A 625 -14.14 -19.51 3.94
C ASP A 625 -13.15 -20.03 2.89
N ALA A 626 -12.42 -21.06 3.25
CA ALA A 626 -11.60 -21.83 2.32
C ALA A 626 -12.49 -22.90 1.63
N ASP A 627 -13.23 -22.47 0.59
CA ASP A 627 -14.07 -23.36 -0.20
C ASP A 627 -13.22 -24.22 -1.16
N LEU A 628 -13.82 -25.12 -1.89
CA LEU A 628 -13.25 -26.14 -2.75
C LEU A 628 -11.88 -25.83 -3.35
N GLN A 629 -10.87 -26.66 -3.03
CA GLN A 629 -9.51 -26.57 -3.59
C GLN A 629 -8.84 -25.21 -3.37
N SER A 630 -8.93 -24.68 -2.17
CA SER A 630 -8.16 -23.49 -1.73
C SER A 630 -6.77 -23.94 -1.29
N LYS A 631 -5.89 -24.15 -2.28
CA LYS A 631 -4.58 -24.77 -2.10
C LYS A 631 -3.50 -23.76 -1.70
N ASN A 632 -2.59 -24.13 -0.79
CA ASN A 632 -1.48 -23.30 -0.31
C ASN A 632 -1.89 -21.90 0.19
N THR A 633 -3.12 -21.73 0.66
CA THR A 633 -3.62 -20.43 1.12
C THR A 633 -3.18 -20.13 2.55
N ILE A 634 -2.97 -18.83 2.84
CA ILE A 634 -2.60 -18.35 4.17
C ILE A 634 -3.64 -17.34 4.63
N TRP A 635 -4.27 -17.61 5.77
CA TRP A 635 -5.31 -16.81 6.40
C TRP A 635 -4.78 -16.30 7.73
N GLN A 636 -4.33 -15.04 7.78
CA GLN A 636 -3.61 -14.53 8.95
C GLN A 636 -3.97 -13.10 9.29
N TYR A 637 -3.84 -12.75 10.57
CA TYR A 637 -4.04 -11.40 11.09
C TYR A 637 -5.42 -10.80 10.79
N ASN A 638 -6.44 -11.64 10.56
CA ASN A 638 -7.80 -11.18 10.33
C ASN A 638 -8.55 -11.04 11.66
N TYR A 639 -9.47 -10.08 11.69
CA TYR A 639 -10.31 -9.80 12.84
C TYR A 639 -11.78 -10.12 12.53
N SER A 640 -12.32 -11.13 13.23
CA SER A 640 -13.71 -11.57 13.14
C SER A 640 -14.46 -11.20 14.41
N HIS A 641 -15.64 -10.57 14.29
CA HIS A 641 -16.47 -10.35 15.47
C HIS A 641 -17.96 -10.26 15.15
N ASP A 642 -18.78 -10.66 16.09
CA ASP A 642 -20.25 -10.57 16.02
C ASP A 642 -20.90 -11.30 14.83
N ASN A 643 -20.20 -12.22 14.21
CA ASN A 643 -20.70 -13.00 13.07
C ASN A 643 -21.60 -14.16 13.49
N ALA A 644 -22.46 -14.63 12.60
CA ALA A 644 -23.39 -15.73 12.89
C ALA A 644 -22.66 -17.08 13.14
N PHE A 645 -21.60 -17.37 12.38
CA PHE A 645 -20.69 -18.47 12.69
C PHE A 645 -19.47 -17.92 13.40
N GLY A 646 -18.51 -17.42 12.70
CA GLY A 646 -17.32 -16.85 13.32
C GLY A 646 -16.16 -16.66 12.39
N LEU A 647 -14.99 -17.10 12.82
CA LEU A 647 -13.74 -16.79 12.18
C LEU A 647 -13.57 -17.52 10.85
N PHE A 648 -13.64 -18.85 10.88
CA PHE A 648 -13.18 -19.66 9.74
C PHE A 648 -14.07 -20.87 9.50
N ILE A 649 -14.40 -21.08 8.25
CA ILE A 649 -15.01 -22.32 7.76
C ILE A 649 -14.22 -22.83 6.55
N ASN A 650 -14.17 -24.14 6.38
CA ASN A 650 -13.90 -24.70 5.07
C ASN A 650 -15.10 -25.48 4.54
N CYS A 651 -15.36 -25.38 3.26
CA CYS A 651 -16.36 -26.16 2.56
C CYS A 651 -15.64 -27.06 1.56
N ASN A 652 -15.66 -28.37 1.81
CA ASN A 652 -14.92 -29.29 0.98
C ASN A 652 -15.84 -30.26 0.20
N PHE A 653 -15.25 -31.22 -0.47
CA PHE A 653 -15.93 -32.14 -1.38
C PHE A 653 -17.07 -32.93 -0.72
N ALA A 654 -18.04 -33.30 -1.53
CA ALA A 654 -19.19 -34.06 -1.08
C ALA A 654 -18.82 -35.49 -0.68
N ASN A 655 -17.71 -36.02 -1.16
CA ASN A 655 -17.25 -37.37 -0.86
C ASN A 655 -15.71 -37.50 -0.93
N GLU A 656 -15.19 -38.56 -0.40
CA GLU A 656 -13.77 -38.85 -0.30
C GLU A 656 -13.06 -38.95 -1.66
N ASN A 657 -13.73 -39.40 -2.69
CA ASN A 657 -13.13 -39.59 -4.02
C ASN A 657 -12.90 -38.26 -4.76
N ASP A 658 -13.54 -37.17 -4.33
CA ASP A 658 -13.37 -35.86 -4.92
C ASP A 658 -12.13 -35.11 -4.38
N VAL A 659 -11.46 -35.67 -3.35
CA VAL A 659 -10.26 -35.05 -2.76
C VAL A 659 -9.07 -35.26 -3.70
N MET A 660 -8.62 -34.22 -4.34
CA MET A 660 -7.54 -34.24 -5.33
C MET A 660 -6.13 -34.24 -4.72
N GLY A 661 -5.99 -33.86 -3.45
CA GLY A 661 -4.72 -33.73 -2.75
C GLY A 661 -4.87 -33.03 -1.40
N GLU A 662 -3.76 -32.66 -0.80
CA GLU A 662 -3.74 -31.82 0.41
C GLU A 662 -3.76 -30.36 0.05
N ASP A 663 -4.68 -29.60 0.66
CA ASP A 663 -4.78 -28.16 0.39
C ASP A 663 -3.58 -27.36 0.95
N LYS A 664 -2.93 -27.83 2.01
CA LYS A 664 -1.80 -27.17 2.68
C LYS A 664 -2.15 -25.73 3.09
N THR A 665 -3.34 -25.57 3.64
CA THR A 665 -3.88 -24.27 4.06
C THR A 665 -3.47 -23.97 5.48
N ILE A 666 -3.04 -22.73 5.71
CA ILE A 666 -2.61 -22.21 7.01
C ILE A 666 -3.60 -21.17 7.50
N VAL A 667 -4.09 -21.34 8.74
CA VAL A 667 -4.97 -20.38 9.44
C VAL A 667 -4.30 -19.99 10.74
N ARG A 668 -3.78 -18.76 10.82
CA ARG A 668 -2.95 -18.38 11.96
C ARG A 668 -3.07 -16.91 12.35
N TYR A 669 -2.76 -16.60 13.60
CA TYR A 669 -2.71 -15.24 14.14
C TYR A 669 -3.97 -14.43 13.89
N ASN A 670 -5.13 -15.07 13.82
CA ASN A 670 -6.41 -14.41 13.68
C ASN A 670 -7.07 -14.21 15.05
N LEU A 671 -7.88 -13.18 15.16
CA LEU A 671 -8.67 -12.88 16.34
C LEU A 671 -10.17 -13.06 16.05
N SER A 672 -10.86 -13.77 16.92
CA SER A 672 -12.33 -13.91 16.93
C SER A 672 -12.89 -13.42 18.25
N VAL A 673 -13.84 -12.48 18.22
CA VAL A 673 -14.45 -11.91 19.42
C VAL A 673 -15.97 -11.90 19.28
N ASN A 674 -16.67 -12.47 20.26
CA ASN A 674 -18.13 -12.46 20.30
C ASN A 674 -18.83 -13.06 19.05
N ASP A 675 -18.15 -13.86 18.29
CA ASP A 675 -18.78 -14.64 17.22
C ASP A 675 -19.76 -15.67 17.80
N LYS A 676 -20.91 -15.88 17.16
CA LYS A 676 -22.02 -16.66 17.71
C LYS A 676 -21.82 -18.18 17.63
N GLY A 677 -20.97 -18.65 16.75
CA GLY A 677 -20.59 -20.05 16.64
C GLY A 677 -21.76 -21.00 16.34
N ASN A 678 -22.74 -20.61 15.51
CA ASN A 678 -23.93 -21.44 15.30
C ASN A 678 -23.61 -22.87 14.83
N ASN A 679 -22.57 -23.04 13.99
CA ASN A 679 -22.03 -24.37 13.63
C ASN A 679 -20.55 -24.54 13.97
N GLY A 680 -19.87 -23.47 14.28
CA GLY A 680 -18.48 -23.44 14.69
C GLY A 680 -17.88 -22.07 14.46
N ILE A 681 -17.19 -21.53 15.47
CA ILE A 681 -16.34 -20.33 15.28
C ILE A 681 -15.19 -20.71 14.33
N ILE A 682 -14.62 -21.91 14.54
CA ILE A 682 -13.83 -22.60 13.54
C ILE A 682 -14.58 -23.88 13.17
N TYR A 683 -14.93 -23.99 11.91
CA TYR A 683 -15.71 -25.11 11.41
C TYR A 683 -15.00 -25.84 10.25
N MET A 684 -14.45 -27.00 10.55
CA MET A 684 -13.82 -27.89 9.56
C MET A 684 -14.84 -28.90 9.05
N ASN A 685 -15.29 -28.73 7.83
CA ASN A 685 -16.29 -29.56 7.20
C ASN A 685 -15.68 -30.89 6.70
N TYR A 686 -16.45 -31.75 6.08
CA TYR A 686 -16.03 -33.09 5.62
C TYR A 686 -14.87 -33.04 4.62
N TYR A 687 -14.00 -34.05 4.70
CA TYR A 687 -12.93 -34.36 3.74
C TYR A 687 -11.85 -33.29 3.58
N SER A 688 -11.72 -32.39 4.54
CA SER A 688 -10.59 -31.41 4.58
C SER A 688 -9.28 -32.17 4.80
N SER A 689 -8.23 -31.77 4.11
CA SER A 689 -6.91 -32.37 4.24
C SER A 689 -5.79 -31.33 4.10
N GLY A 690 -4.78 -31.44 4.98
CA GLY A 690 -3.60 -30.60 4.94
C GLY A 690 -3.82 -29.19 5.52
N TYR A 691 -4.51 -29.08 6.67
CA TYR A 691 -4.74 -27.81 7.36
C TYR A 691 -3.85 -27.67 8.58
N GLU A 692 -3.21 -26.52 8.71
CA GLU A 692 -2.52 -26.08 9.93
C GLU A 692 -3.24 -24.87 10.52
N ILE A 693 -3.78 -25.01 11.73
CA ILE A 693 -4.58 -23.99 12.40
C ILE A 693 -3.93 -23.67 13.73
N TYR A 694 -3.27 -22.53 13.83
CA TYR A 694 -2.45 -22.24 14.99
C TYR A 694 -2.37 -20.75 15.34
N ASN A 695 -2.03 -20.49 16.60
CA ASN A 695 -1.88 -19.14 17.13
C ASN A 695 -3.08 -18.20 16.87
N ASN A 696 -4.30 -18.78 16.81
CA ASN A 696 -5.50 -17.97 16.77
C ASN A 696 -6.00 -17.73 18.19
N THR A 697 -6.66 -16.59 18.42
CA THR A 697 -7.32 -16.26 19.68
C THR A 697 -8.83 -16.19 19.47
N ILE A 698 -9.58 -16.92 20.29
CA ILE A 698 -11.04 -16.96 20.27
C ILE A 698 -11.56 -16.52 21.64
N ILE A 699 -12.35 -15.45 21.65
CA ILE A 699 -13.00 -14.90 22.85
C ILE A 699 -14.51 -15.00 22.66
N THR A 700 -15.18 -15.89 23.40
CA THR A 700 -16.63 -16.05 23.33
C THR A 700 -17.36 -15.06 24.23
N SER A 701 -18.63 -14.80 23.94
CA SER A 701 -19.47 -13.96 24.77
C SER A 701 -20.28 -14.79 25.80
N SER A 702 -20.66 -14.17 26.91
CA SER A 702 -21.49 -14.79 27.93
C SER A 702 -22.96 -14.98 27.51
N ASP A 703 -23.42 -14.23 26.51
CA ASP A 703 -24.80 -14.21 26.02
C ASP A 703 -25.05 -15.09 24.79
N THR A 704 -24.05 -15.84 24.35
CA THR A 704 -24.14 -16.78 23.22
C THR A 704 -23.96 -18.23 23.65
N SER A 705 -24.38 -19.17 22.80
CA SER A 705 -24.19 -20.62 22.98
C SER A 705 -23.32 -21.18 21.86
N PRO A 706 -22.04 -20.80 21.79
CA PRO A 706 -21.22 -21.09 20.63
C PRO A 706 -20.79 -22.54 20.57
N VAL A 707 -20.76 -23.11 19.36
CA VAL A 707 -19.83 -24.17 19.03
C VAL A 707 -18.49 -23.51 18.76
N ILE A 708 -17.52 -23.69 19.64
CA ILE A 708 -16.21 -23.04 19.50
C ILE A 708 -15.44 -23.68 18.35
N LEU A 709 -15.36 -25.00 18.37
CA LEU A 709 -14.67 -25.79 17.35
C LEU A 709 -15.55 -26.95 16.92
N GLN A 710 -15.82 -27.04 15.63
CA GLN A 710 -16.44 -28.21 15.05
C GLN A 710 -15.52 -28.80 13.99
N ILE A 711 -15.16 -30.05 14.14
CA ILE A 711 -14.37 -30.80 13.17
C ILE A 711 -15.20 -32.03 12.80
N LYS A 712 -15.61 -32.11 11.53
CA LYS A 712 -16.22 -33.34 10.99
C LYS A 712 -15.14 -34.33 10.56
N ASP A 713 -15.41 -35.24 9.66
CA ASP A 713 -14.46 -36.24 9.20
C ASP A 713 -13.31 -35.62 8.43
N ASN A 714 -12.26 -35.30 9.14
CA ASN A 714 -11.09 -34.58 8.60
C ASN A 714 -9.83 -35.41 8.61
N ARG A 715 -8.90 -35.04 7.70
CA ARG A 715 -7.63 -35.77 7.51
C ARG A 715 -6.46 -34.80 7.50
N LYS A 716 -5.34 -35.19 8.12
CA LYS A 716 -4.08 -34.49 8.12
C LYS A 716 -4.25 -33.00 8.52
N MET A 717 -4.80 -32.78 9.69
CA MET A 717 -4.95 -31.47 10.26
C MET A 717 -4.12 -31.35 11.53
N HIS A 718 -3.50 -30.22 11.74
CA HIS A 718 -2.82 -29.87 12.97
C HIS A 718 -3.45 -28.61 13.57
N PHE A 719 -3.98 -28.71 14.78
CA PHE A 719 -4.62 -27.61 15.52
C PHE A 719 -3.83 -27.37 16.81
N PHE A 720 -3.04 -26.29 16.86
CA PHE A 720 -2.08 -26.08 17.94
C PHE A 720 -1.84 -24.62 18.28
N ASN A 721 -1.31 -24.34 19.47
CA ASN A 721 -1.02 -22.99 19.99
C ASN A 721 -2.22 -22.02 19.93
N ASN A 722 -3.45 -22.51 19.81
CA ASN A 722 -4.62 -21.63 19.82
C ASN A 722 -5.02 -21.30 21.26
N LEU A 723 -5.49 -20.07 21.44
CA LEU A 723 -6.03 -19.58 22.70
C LEU A 723 -7.56 -19.51 22.62
N ILE A 724 -8.24 -20.13 23.55
CA ILE A 724 -9.70 -20.08 23.70
C ILE A 724 -10.03 -19.53 25.06
N TYR A 725 -10.58 -18.31 25.09
CA TYR A 725 -11.09 -17.65 26.29
C TYR A 725 -12.62 -17.71 26.29
N ASN A 726 -13.17 -18.67 27.03
CA ASN A 726 -14.60 -18.92 27.04
C ASN A 726 -15.31 -18.19 28.18
N GLN A 727 -16.28 -17.34 27.83
CA GLN A 727 -17.18 -16.69 28.77
C GLN A 727 -18.59 -17.32 28.78
N SER A 728 -18.92 -18.16 27.81
CA SER A 728 -20.23 -18.79 27.69
C SER A 728 -20.41 -19.96 28.66
N SER A 729 -21.54 -20.03 29.31
CA SER A 729 -21.92 -21.18 30.14
C SER A 729 -22.42 -22.39 29.32
N THR A 730 -22.65 -22.22 28.04
CA THR A 730 -23.25 -23.23 27.14
C THR A 730 -22.41 -23.49 25.90
N ALA A 731 -21.13 -23.17 25.94
CA ALA A 731 -20.21 -23.45 24.85
C ALA A 731 -19.99 -24.95 24.61
N SER A 732 -19.65 -25.32 23.39
CA SER A 732 -19.39 -26.72 23.04
C SER A 732 -18.26 -26.89 22.03
N PHE A 733 -17.65 -28.10 22.09
CA PHE A 733 -16.80 -28.67 21.05
C PHE A 733 -17.52 -29.86 20.38
N ARG A 734 -17.39 -29.99 19.05
CA ARG A 734 -18.01 -31.09 18.30
C ARG A 734 -17.00 -31.78 17.39
N PHE A 735 -16.85 -33.06 17.52
CA PHE A 735 -15.90 -33.86 16.76
C PHE A 735 -16.54 -35.06 16.09
N GLY A 736 -16.26 -35.24 14.83
CA GLY A 736 -16.50 -36.46 14.05
C GLY A 736 -15.29 -37.39 14.10
N ASN A 737 -15.08 -38.13 13.01
CA ASN A 737 -13.94 -39.03 12.85
C ASN A 737 -12.70 -38.24 12.42
N LEU A 738 -11.65 -38.29 13.27
CA LEU A 738 -10.39 -37.57 13.03
C LEU A 738 -9.32 -38.56 12.57
N ILE A 739 -8.84 -38.42 11.34
CA ILE A 739 -7.81 -39.26 10.75
C ILE A 739 -6.52 -38.44 10.59
N ASN A 740 -5.41 -38.89 11.20
CA ASN A 740 -4.14 -38.19 11.17
C ASN A 740 -4.28 -36.70 11.58
N THR A 741 -5.12 -36.44 12.57
CA THR A 741 -5.39 -35.12 13.10
C THR A 741 -4.79 -35.00 14.50
N THR A 742 -4.00 -33.96 14.71
CA THR A 742 -3.33 -33.67 15.97
C THR A 742 -3.94 -32.42 16.59
N LEU A 743 -4.23 -32.49 17.90
CA LEU A 743 -4.65 -31.35 18.72
C LEU A 743 -3.63 -31.24 19.85
N ASP A 744 -2.82 -30.18 19.89
CA ASP A 744 -1.82 -30.03 20.92
C ASP A 744 -1.47 -28.59 21.27
N HIS A 745 -0.86 -28.36 22.42
CA HIS A 745 -0.42 -27.06 22.92
C HIS A 745 -1.48 -25.93 22.84
N ASN A 746 -2.79 -26.28 22.86
CA ASN A 746 -3.84 -25.26 22.90
C ASN A 746 -4.16 -24.89 24.35
N PHE A 747 -4.41 -23.62 24.58
CA PHE A 747 -4.82 -23.11 25.87
C PHE A 747 -6.31 -22.81 25.89
N ILE A 748 -7.02 -23.36 26.86
CA ILE A 748 -8.47 -23.16 27.02
C ILE A 748 -8.72 -22.68 28.45
N TYR A 749 -9.27 -21.47 28.58
CA TYR A 749 -9.72 -20.92 29.82
C TYR A 749 -11.23 -20.69 29.80
N SER A 750 -11.91 -21.06 30.88
CA SER A 750 -13.35 -20.86 31.02
C SER A 750 -13.64 -20.03 32.26
N VAL A 751 -14.27 -18.91 32.10
CA VAL A 751 -14.59 -17.96 33.17
C VAL A 751 -15.50 -18.63 34.18
N ASN A 752 -15.21 -18.45 35.48
CA ASN A 752 -15.96 -19.03 36.59
C ASN A 752 -16.10 -20.57 36.55
N GLY A 753 -15.20 -21.26 35.88
CA GLY A 753 -15.27 -22.71 35.72
C GLY A 753 -16.44 -23.19 34.87
N ALA A 754 -16.96 -22.36 33.98
CA ALA A 754 -18.05 -22.71 33.09
C ALA A 754 -17.69 -23.97 32.25
N LYS A 755 -18.59 -24.92 32.26
CA LYS A 755 -18.38 -26.21 31.58
C LYS A 755 -18.55 -26.05 30.08
N ILE A 756 -17.55 -26.50 29.32
CA ILE A 756 -17.65 -26.60 27.85
C ILE A 756 -18.05 -28.03 27.51
N GLU A 757 -19.19 -28.21 26.85
CA GLU A 757 -19.61 -29.52 26.36
C GLU A 757 -18.60 -30.09 25.35
N GLY A 758 -18.23 -31.37 25.48
CA GLY A 758 -17.22 -31.98 24.59
C GLY A 758 -15.76 -31.64 24.92
N LEU A 759 -15.48 -30.85 25.96
CA LEU A 759 -14.11 -30.56 26.38
C LEU A 759 -13.29 -31.81 26.70
N ASN A 760 -13.90 -32.80 27.38
CA ASN A 760 -13.23 -34.05 27.67
C ASN A 760 -12.85 -34.81 26.39
N ASN A 761 -13.69 -34.77 25.35
CA ASN A 761 -13.35 -35.34 24.04
C ASN A 761 -12.18 -34.62 23.38
N PHE A 762 -12.11 -33.29 23.52
CA PHE A 762 -10.98 -32.50 23.05
C PHE A 762 -9.70 -32.94 23.78
N ILE A 763 -9.70 -32.98 25.10
CA ILE A 763 -8.56 -33.39 25.93
C ILE A 763 -8.11 -34.83 25.59
N THR A 764 -9.04 -35.75 25.42
CA THR A 764 -8.74 -37.16 25.10
C THR A 764 -8.11 -37.33 23.71
N LYS A 765 -8.50 -36.46 22.75
CA LYS A 765 -7.96 -36.46 21.40
C LYS A 765 -6.66 -35.67 21.28
N SER A 766 -6.36 -34.86 22.28
CA SER A 766 -5.12 -34.12 22.39
C SER A 766 -3.99 -35.05 22.84
N ASN A 767 -2.87 -34.99 22.17
CA ASN A 767 -1.70 -35.83 22.49
C ASN A 767 -0.98 -35.35 23.77
N GLU A 768 -1.44 -34.28 24.40
CA GLU A 768 -0.77 -33.67 25.53
C GLU A 768 -1.71 -33.33 26.69
N THR A 769 -1.18 -33.53 27.89
CA THR A 769 -1.83 -33.16 29.13
C THR A 769 -1.83 -31.64 29.42
N SER A 770 -1.16 -30.84 28.61
CA SER A 770 -1.06 -29.38 28.75
C SER A 770 -2.35 -28.63 28.41
N ASN A 771 -3.30 -29.27 27.71
CA ASN A 771 -4.65 -28.73 27.47
C ASN A 771 -5.60 -28.90 28.66
N ASP A 772 -5.09 -29.36 29.79
CA ASP A 772 -5.83 -29.43 31.04
C ASP A 772 -5.95 -28.02 31.63
N THR A 773 -7.16 -27.45 31.57
CA THR A 773 -7.46 -26.13 32.16
C THR A 773 -7.13 -26.06 33.67
N SER A 774 -7.00 -27.20 34.35
CA SER A 774 -6.58 -27.26 35.74
C SER A 774 -5.11 -26.94 35.98
N LYS A 775 -4.26 -27.03 34.96
CA LYS A 775 -2.83 -26.71 35.02
C LYS A 775 -2.56 -25.23 34.98
N PHE A 776 -3.42 -24.48 34.32
CA PHE A 776 -3.31 -23.02 34.21
C PHE A 776 -4.30 -22.38 35.19
N ASN A 777 -3.96 -22.39 36.44
CA ASN A 777 -4.73 -21.74 37.51
C ASN A 777 -4.66 -20.20 37.42
N TYR A 778 -4.80 -19.70 36.24
CA TYR A 778 -4.39 -18.37 35.84
C TYR A 778 -5.35 -17.82 34.78
N ASN A 779 -5.87 -16.64 35.09
CA ASN A 779 -6.83 -15.97 34.22
C ASN A 779 -6.10 -15.05 33.23
N PRO A 780 -6.04 -15.41 31.97
CA PRO A 780 -5.43 -14.59 30.91
C PRO A 780 -6.38 -13.48 30.48
N LEU A 781 -7.02 -12.77 31.44
CA LEU A 781 -7.98 -11.72 31.11
C LEU A 781 -7.43 -10.77 30.07
N PRO A 782 -8.09 -10.66 28.92
CA PRO A 782 -7.83 -9.55 28.03
C PRO A 782 -8.11 -8.23 28.73
N GLN A 783 -7.39 -7.19 28.35
CA GLN A 783 -7.59 -5.83 28.86
C GLN A 783 -8.89 -5.23 28.30
N TYR A 784 -10.04 -5.80 28.58
CA TYR A 784 -11.23 -5.09 28.17
C TYR A 784 -12.21 -4.93 29.34
N GLU A 785 -12.87 -3.81 29.33
CA GLU A 785 -13.96 -3.53 30.25
C GLU A 785 -15.18 -4.34 29.83
N THR A 786 -15.94 -4.84 30.82
CA THR A 786 -17.21 -5.50 30.56
C THR A 786 -18.23 -4.52 30.01
N GLY A 787 -18.92 -4.82 28.92
CA GLY A 787 -20.04 -4.03 28.42
C GLY A 787 -19.84 -3.37 27.04
N PHE A 788 -18.88 -3.81 26.25
CA PHE A 788 -18.69 -3.30 24.89
C PHE A 788 -19.90 -3.57 23.99
N THR A 789 -20.36 -2.53 23.31
CA THR A 789 -21.29 -2.64 22.18
C THR A 789 -20.55 -3.12 20.92
N ILE A 790 -21.30 -3.48 19.87
CA ILE A 790 -20.69 -3.83 18.58
C ILE A 790 -19.83 -2.68 18.04
N GLU A 791 -20.27 -1.45 18.22
CA GLU A 791 -19.54 -0.25 17.75
C GLU A 791 -18.18 -0.09 18.42
N SER A 792 -18.07 -0.48 19.69
CA SER A 792 -16.79 -0.43 20.43
C SER A 792 -15.81 -1.51 20.03
N ARG A 793 -16.22 -2.51 19.23
CA ARG A 793 -15.36 -3.55 18.67
C ARG A 793 -14.85 -3.25 17.27
N ILE A 794 -15.51 -2.34 16.53
CA ILE A 794 -15.14 -2.01 15.17
C ILE A 794 -13.75 -1.39 15.10
N GLY A 795 -12.91 -1.88 14.19
CA GLY A 795 -11.58 -1.38 13.89
C GLY A 795 -10.44 -2.13 14.60
N PHE A 796 -9.33 -2.30 13.92
CA PHE A 796 -8.13 -2.98 14.45
C PHE A 796 -7.57 -2.32 15.71
N ASP A 797 -7.73 -1.03 15.91
CA ASP A 797 -7.30 -0.36 17.14
C ASP A 797 -8.14 -0.82 18.34
N ASN A 798 -9.40 -1.16 18.13
CA ASN A 798 -10.21 -1.78 19.16
C ASN A 798 -9.85 -3.26 19.36
N ALA A 799 -9.42 -3.96 18.32
CA ALA A 799 -8.91 -5.32 18.42
C ALA A 799 -7.73 -5.44 19.40
N LYS A 800 -6.85 -4.44 19.45
CA LYS A 800 -5.71 -4.39 20.38
C LYS A 800 -6.13 -4.45 21.85
N LYS A 801 -7.35 -4.04 22.18
CA LYS A 801 -7.91 -4.11 23.56
C LYS A 801 -8.11 -5.54 24.06
N TYR A 802 -8.11 -6.51 23.14
CA TYR A 802 -8.21 -7.93 23.47
C TYR A 802 -6.86 -8.61 23.65
N ALA A 803 -5.77 -7.87 23.60
CA ALA A 803 -4.44 -8.37 23.95
C ALA A 803 -4.43 -8.87 25.39
N ILE A 804 -3.82 -10.02 25.61
CA ILE A 804 -3.84 -10.70 26.90
C ILE A 804 -2.81 -10.07 27.82
N MET A 805 -3.25 -9.61 29.00
CA MET A 805 -2.42 -8.89 29.95
C MET A 805 -1.53 -9.76 30.85
N ASN A 806 -1.90 -11.00 31.07
CA ASN A 806 -1.23 -11.87 32.03
C ASN A 806 -0.61 -13.09 31.33
N GLY A 807 0.16 -12.82 30.27
CA GLY A 807 0.58 -13.84 29.33
C GLY A 807 1.85 -14.60 29.69
N GLU A 808 2.51 -14.37 30.84
CA GLU A 808 3.81 -14.99 31.14
C GLU A 808 3.83 -16.50 30.96
N GLU A 809 2.78 -17.20 31.37
CA GLU A 809 2.70 -18.66 31.21
C GLU A 809 2.45 -19.06 29.74
N LEU A 810 1.70 -18.24 28.98
CA LEU A 810 1.40 -18.50 27.57
C LEU A 810 2.60 -18.25 26.67
N PHE A 811 3.54 -17.44 27.13
CA PHE A 811 4.76 -17.08 26.40
C PHE A 811 5.97 -17.92 26.81
N LYS A 812 5.80 -18.91 27.68
CA LYS A 812 6.85 -19.87 27.98
C LYS A 812 7.09 -20.80 26.79
N LYS A 813 8.33 -20.91 26.38
CA LYS A 813 8.76 -21.73 25.25
C LYS A 813 8.29 -23.19 25.35
N GLU A 814 8.29 -23.75 26.56
CA GLU A 814 7.86 -25.12 26.83
C GLU A 814 6.34 -25.36 26.68
N ASN A 815 5.55 -24.27 26.63
CA ASN A 815 4.09 -24.34 26.57
C ASN A 815 3.54 -24.25 25.13
N SER A 816 4.39 -24.07 24.14
CA SER A 816 3.97 -23.90 22.75
C SER A 816 4.84 -24.70 21.76
N VAL A 817 4.26 -25.04 20.60
CA VAL A 817 5.00 -25.63 19.47
C VAL A 817 5.84 -24.54 18.82
N LEU A 818 7.11 -24.84 18.55
CA LEU A 818 8.00 -23.93 17.82
C LEU A 818 7.51 -23.73 16.38
N ILE A 819 7.47 -22.49 15.94
CA ILE A 819 7.09 -22.10 14.59
C ILE A 819 8.26 -21.33 13.97
N ASP A 820 8.78 -21.85 12.88
CA ASP A 820 9.86 -21.22 12.14
C ASP A 820 9.29 -20.21 11.11
N GLY A 821 10.01 -19.10 10.88
CA GLY A 821 9.72 -18.14 9.82
C GLY A 821 8.54 -17.20 10.09
N ILE A 822 8.03 -17.13 11.32
CA ILE A 822 7.05 -16.11 11.71
C ILE A 822 7.81 -14.87 12.22
N LEU A 823 7.46 -13.71 11.71
CA LEU A 823 8.13 -12.46 12.02
C LEU A 823 7.35 -11.56 12.98
N LEU A 824 6.02 -11.56 12.90
CA LEU A 824 5.15 -10.62 13.61
C LEU A 824 3.98 -11.33 14.29
N ASP A 825 3.48 -10.74 15.37
CA ASP A 825 2.21 -11.10 16.00
C ASP A 825 1.02 -10.31 15.39
N PHE A 826 -0.17 -10.48 15.95
CA PHE A 826 -1.38 -9.76 15.49
C PHE A 826 -1.26 -8.22 15.60
N ASN A 827 -0.46 -7.71 16.52
CA ASN A 827 -0.21 -6.28 16.70
C ASN A 827 1.03 -5.77 15.96
N ASN A 828 1.58 -6.57 15.03
CA ASN A 828 2.82 -6.26 14.29
C ASN A 828 4.08 -6.13 15.18
N ASN A 829 4.06 -6.74 16.39
CA ASN A 829 5.28 -6.83 17.19
C ASN A 829 6.15 -8.00 16.71
N PRO A 830 7.48 -7.93 16.90
CA PRO A 830 8.36 -9.05 16.59
C PRO A 830 7.91 -10.32 17.29
N TYR A 831 7.85 -11.41 16.55
CA TYR A 831 7.38 -12.69 17.06
C TYR A 831 8.23 -13.19 18.23
N LYS A 832 7.51 -13.59 19.28
CA LYS A 832 8.03 -14.44 20.35
C LYS A 832 7.20 -15.72 20.38
N GLN A 833 7.83 -16.84 20.65
CA GLN A 833 7.11 -18.11 20.74
C GLN A 833 6.01 -18.02 21.82
N SER A 834 4.75 -18.22 21.41
CA SER A 834 3.58 -17.99 22.26
C SER A 834 2.38 -18.86 21.85
N ILE A 835 1.33 -18.84 22.69
CA ILE A 835 0.01 -19.37 22.39
C ILE A 835 -0.92 -18.17 22.13
N GLY A 836 -1.79 -18.28 21.11
CA GLY A 836 -2.67 -17.19 20.69
C GLY A 836 -2.03 -16.22 19.70
N CYS A 837 -2.76 -15.18 19.32
CA CYS A 837 -2.36 -14.27 18.25
C CYS A 837 -1.51 -13.07 18.71
N TYR A 838 -1.30 -12.91 20.00
CA TYR A 838 -0.53 -11.81 20.59
C TYR A 838 0.76 -12.27 21.24
N ASN A 839 1.79 -11.43 21.22
CA ASN A 839 3.00 -11.53 22.02
C ASN A 839 3.09 -10.32 22.96
N ASN A 840 3.22 -10.54 24.23
CA ASN A 840 3.49 -9.43 25.16
C ASN A 840 4.93 -9.41 25.64
#